data_3913a56a99162fc2b689b5d4aa77bf45
#
_entry.id   3913a56a99162fc2b689b5d4aa77bf45
#
_cell.length_a   1.000
_cell.length_b   1.000
_cell.length_c   1.000
_cell.angle_alpha   90.00
_cell.angle_beta   90.00
_cell.angle_gamma   90.00
#
_symmetry.space_group_name_H-M   'P 1'
#
loop_
_entity.id
_entity.type
_entity.pdbx_description
1 polymer ?
#
loop_
_entity_poly.entity_id
_entity_poly.type
_entity_poly.pdbx_seq_one_letter_code
_entity_poly.pdbx_strand_id
1 'polypeptide(L)'
;MRKRHLLKKAGTSLIAAALMLSCTASAYAQEKESGAAEDALEASDVIDITKKGSIAIYKYDMTSAEAAGVYTEGSHQATGEADPALQEIMSPYAVEGVEFSYLRCGDIETYSYNGGAAVKLVYEIPEELRRILGLKEADAVSMSDENVSSQCLHTGVWHYTSQQLNDALKNGLENENIKTKSALENYLSTSEKSEKMTLTDQFGYTYADKLQTGLYLIAETKVPEQVTSTCNPWLVSLPFTNEGGDWNDEKGGEKWLYDAVCYPKNQTGNPTLDKLVRQSPDCGGDGGYYSTETVSEGDVLDYLLVSKIPHITSQATWLKMYTFKDTLSKGLTYNKDVKIALYSHEEDAINNKTEKAEAIWTTNEFTQSALKDEKSGQTVLTISMTDKGLEKMNHPEQGFSDYYMVVYYTAKVNSDNTTVLGDDGNENDAVLTWKRTSEKYFNTLEDRCVVYAFGLNLNKTFSDGKGNAAKAAFTLFNKDNQVYVVAEEAAGGTYYVTGKTNMKEQATIFKPAESGKLLINGIEGDNYQLTECSTDNGYSILKEGIMITINSTTETIIPSVAGTTGLEAATDAGQAINKNYNGGIVDAEGVNVSESKGVQRLENANGRTIGKTDMYEGDKISASASVDGIDAAMSDADGSVNARVNLNILNSKTFLLPQTGGTGLYAATIIGAIAIGLGFVLTRKKRQRA
;
A
#
# COMPACT_ATOMS: atom_id res chain seq x y z
N MET A 1 5.61 -19.10 18.00
CA MET A 1 6.76 -18.22 17.67
C MET A 1 6.54 -17.67 16.27
N ARG A 2 5.65 -16.69 16.14
CA ARG A 2 5.41 -15.99 14.86
C ARG A 2 6.39 -14.83 14.74
N LYS A 3 7.60 -15.07 14.22
CA LYS A 3 8.43 -14.03 13.62
C LYS A 3 8.07 -13.98 12.15
N ARG A 4 7.14 -13.13 11.76
CA ARG A 4 6.81 -12.91 10.36
C ARG A 4 7.10 -11.48 9.96
N HIS A 5 7.96 -11.38 9.02
CA HIS A 5 8.17 -10.38 7.97
C HIS A 5 7.57 -8.97 8.16
N LEU A 6 8.14 -8.22 9.10
CA LEU A 6 8.02 -6.76 9.22
C LEU A 6 9.09 -6.05 8.36
N LEU A 7 9.51 -6.63 7.24
CA LEU A 7 10.72 -6.18 6.56
C LEU A 7 10.54 -5.87 5.08
N LYS A 8 9.36 -5.47 4.61
CA LYS A 8 9.22 -5.02 3.20
C LYS A 8 8.34 -3.79 2.95
N LYS A 9 7.80 -3.13 3.97
CA LYS A 9 7.06 -1.85 3.75
C LYS A 9 7.71 -0.62 4.44
N ALA A 10 8.91 -0.72 4.95
CA ALA A 10 9.63 0.41 5.55
C ALA A 10 10.40 1.27 4.52
N GLY A 11 10.07 1.18 3.25
CA GLY A 11 10.79 1.85 2.16
C GLY A 11 10.19 3.14 1.64
N THR A 12 8.98 3.51 2.08
CA THR A 12 8.25 4.64 1.45
C THR A 12 8.06 5.87 2.33
N SER A 13 8.39 5.82 3.62
CA SER A 13 8.07 6.92 4.56
C SER A 13 9.18 7.96 4.79
N LEU A 14 10.25 7.97 4.02
CA LEU A 14 11.33 8.98 4.13
C LEU A 14 11.34 9.97 2.96
N ILE A 15 10.28 10.00 2.15
CA ILE A 15 10.29 10.66 0.84
C ILE A 15 9.74 12.10 0.86
N ALA A 16 8.99 12.50 1.88
CA ALA A 16 8.39 13.84 1.91
C ALA A 16 9.37 15.00 2.20
N ALA A 17 10.54 14.72 2.78
CA ALA A 17 11.50 15.76 3.17
C ALA A 17 12.63 16.01 2.16
N ALA A 18 12.79 15.16 1.12
CA ALA A 18 13.91 15.26 0.20
C ALA A 18 13.55 15.82 -1.20
N LEU A 19 12.29 16.15 -1.43
CA LEU A 19 11.75 16.51 -2.76
C LEU A 19 12.14 17.92 -3.26
N MET A 20 12.90 18.68 -2.50
CA MET A 20 13.26 20.05 -2.88
C MET A 20 14.67 20.22 -3.45
N LEU A 21 15.43 19.17 -3.69
CA LEU A 21 16.87 19.30 -4.01
C LEU A 21 17.26 19.13 -5.47
N SER A 22 16.35 18.98 -6.42
CA SER A 22 16.75 18.61 -7.78
C SER A 22 16.37 19.56 -8.90
N CYS A 23 15.93 20.76 -8.62
CA CYS A 23 15.74 21.80 -9.65
C CYS A 23 16.75 22.94 -9.57
N THR A 24 17.83 22.77 -8.84
CA THR A 24 18.92 23.73 -8.91
C THR A 24 19.97 23.19 -9.84
N ALA A 25 20.09 23.74 -11.03
CA ALA A 25 21.35 23.76 -11.73
C ALA A 25 22.32 24.51 -10.82
N SER A 26 22.88 23.82 -9.82
CA SER A 26 23.81 24.40 -8.87
C SER A 26 25.14 24.57 -9.55
N ALA A 27 25.45 25.78 -9.94
CA ALA A 27 26.85 26.15 -10.16
C ALA A 27 27.55 26.14 -8.78
N TYR A 28 27.95 24.96 -8.28
CA TYR A 28 28.84 24.84 -7.14
C TYR A 28 30.27 25.07 -7.61
N ALA A 29 30.77 26.26 -7.40
CA ALA A 29 32.21 26.45 -7.29
C ALA A 29 32.62 26.04 -5.86
N GLN A 30 33.06 24.79 -5.69
CA GLN A 30 33.71 24.36 -4.44
C GLN A 30 35.10 24.96 -4.39
N GLU A 31 35.37 25.85 -3.43
CA GLU A 31 36.74 26.29 -3.10
C GLU A 31 37.59 25.06 -2.72
N LYS A 32 38.32 24.54 -3.67
CA LYS A 32 39.43 23.65 -3.41
C LYS A 32 40.66 24.48 -3.25
N GLU A 33 41.16 24.63 -2.02
CA GLU A 33 42.55 25.06 -1.81
C GLU A 33 43.47 24.10 -2.52
N SER A 34 43.95 24.47 -3.70
CA SER A 34 45.05 23.78 -4.35
C SER A 34 46.20 24.77 -4.55
N GLY A 35 47.32 24.39 -4.00
CA GLY A 35 48.56 25.12 -4.20
C GLY A 35 48.91 25.24 -5.67
N ALA A 36 49.48 26.40 -5.95
CA ALA A 36 49.97 26.94 -7.18
C ALA A 36 50.45 25.98 -8.27
N ALA A 37 49.81 26.10 -9.45
CA ALA A 37 50.52 26.05 -10.73
C ALA A 37 49.99 27.19 -11.59
N GLU A 38 50.87 28.14 -11.90
CA GLU A 38 50.61 29.17 -12.89
C GLU A 38 50.56 28.50 -14.29
N ASP A 39 49.35 28.13 -14.69
CA ASP A 39 49.08 27.93 -16.13
C ASP A 39 48.22 29.10 -16.59
N ALA A 40 48.66 29.76 -17.61
CA ALA A 40 47.96 30.86 -18.27
C ALA A 40 46.56 30.43 -18.64
N LEU A 41 45.54 31.01 -18.02
CA LEU A 41 44.13 30.77 -18.33
C LEU A 41 43.90 31.08 -19.82
N GLU A 42 43.52 30.11 -20.59
CA GLU A 42 43.11 30.31 -21.98
C GLU A 42 41.82 31.13 -22.05
N ALA A 43 41.63 31.90 -23.11
CA ALA A 43 40.46 32.81 -23.30
C ALA A 43 39.09 32.10 -23.20
N SER A 44 39.06 30.76 -23.28
CA SER A 44 37.86 29.95 -23.10
C SER A 44 37.30 29.93 -21.66
N ASP A 45 38.03 30.42 -20.67
CA ASP A 45 37.63 30.45 -19.26
C ASP A 45 36.78 31.65 -18.90
N VAL A 46 36.59 32.59 -19.81
CA VAL A 46 35.82 33.84 -19.64
C VAL A 46 34.41 33.69 -20.22
N ILE A 47 33.40 34.14 -19.46
CA ILE A 47 32.02 34.18 -19.98
C ILE A 47 31.95 35.08 -21.20
N ASP A 48 31.49 34.58 -22.33
CA ASP A 48 31.17 35.36 -23.51
C ASP A 48 29.73 35.89 -23.43
N ILE A 49 29.57 37.10 -22.99
CA ILE A 49 28.27 37.79 -22.85
C ILE A 49 27.59 38.10 -24.19
N THR A 50 28.27 37.95 -25.31
CA THR A 50 27.70 38.14 -26.66
C THR A 50 27.04 36.91 -27.19
N LYS A 51 27.36 35.76 -26.63
CA LYS A 51 26.80 34.45 -27.00
C LYS A 51 25.36 34.38 -26.53
N LYS A 52 24.53 33.75 -27.33
CA LYS A 52 23.14 33.45 -26.98
C LYS A 52 23.06 32.01 -26.55
N GLY A 53 22.16 31.73 -25.60
CA GLY A 53 21.89 30.41 -25.10
C GLY A 53 20.45 29.95 -25.33
N SER A 54 20.14 28.81 -24.79
CA SER A 54 18.80 28.23 -24.78
C SER A 54 18.46 27.57 -23.44
N ILE A 55 17.18 27.43 -23.16
CA ILE A 55 16.66 26.63 -22.04
C ILE A 55 15.67 25.63 -22.63
N ALA A 56 15.97 24.35 -22.53
CA ALA A 56 15.10 23.25 -22.89
C ALA A 56 14.51 22.62 -21.60
N ILE A 57 13.26 22.25 -21.65
CA ILE A 57 12.57 21.62 -20.52
C ILE A 57 11.94 20.32 -21.01
N TYR A 58 12.19 19.24 -20.25
CA TYR A 58 11.49 17.95 -20.38
C TYR A 58 10.66 17.72 -19.14
N LYS A 59 9.36 17.70 -19.31
CA LYS A 59 8.39 17.57 -18.23
C LYS A 59 7.90 16.13 -18.08
N TYR A 60 8.09 15.56 -16.90
CA TYR A 60 7.71 14.18 -16.59
C TYR A 60 6.84 14.07 -15.35
N ASP A 61 5.97 13.06 -15.36
CA ASP A 61 5.19 12.61 -14.21
C ASP A 61 6.03 11.62 -13.38
N MET A 62 6.66 12.15 -12.36
CA MET A 62 7.54 11.37 -11.49
C MET A 62 6.77 10.39 -10.61
N THR A 63 5.57 10.79 -10.15
CA THR A 63 4.73 9.92 -9.30
C THR A 63 4.40 8.61 -10.02
N SER A 64 3.99 8.70 -11.27
CA SER A 64 3.72 7.52 -12.09
C SER A 64 4.97 6.70 -12.40
N ALA A 65 6.10 7.36 -12.69
CA ALA A 65 7.36 6.69 -12.96
C ALA A 65 7.92 5.95 -11.74
N GLU A 66 7.80 6.52 -10.55
CA GLU A 66 8.18 5.89 -9.28
C GLU A 66 7.25 4.74 -8.93
N ALA A 67 5.94 4.91 -9.09
CA ALA A 67 4.96 3.85 -8.88
C ALA A 67 5.21 2.65 -9.80
N ALA A 68 5.65 2.89 -11.03
CA ALA A 68 6.02 1.84 -11.98
C ALA A 68 7.43 1.24 -11.72
N GLY A 69 8.18 1.78 -10.76
CA GLY A 69 9.52 1.30 -10.43
C GLY A 69 10.60 1.57 -11.48
N VAL A 70 10.33 2.44 -12.47
CA VAL A 70 11.29 2.79 -13.53
C VAL A 70 12.18 3.97 -13.16
N TYR A 71 11.80 4.71 -12.14
CA TYR A 71 12.58 5.81 -11.59
C TYR A 71 12.61 5.71 -10.05
N THR A 72 13.73 6.13 -9.46
CA THR A 72 13.88 6.28 -8.01
C THR A 72 14.44 7.67 -7.74
N GLU A 73 13.87 8.38 -6.78
CA GLU A 73 14.36 9.70 -6.40
C GLU A 73 15.84 9.65 -6.01
N GLY A 74 16.61 10.64 -6.50
CA GLY A 74 18.06 10.69 -6.28
C GLY A 74 18.91 9.75 -7.13
N SER A 75 18.30 8.86 -7.93
CA SER A 75 19.04 8.00 -8.87
C SER A 75 19.64 8.78 -10.05
N HIS A 76 19.21 10.00 -10.27
CA HIS A 76 19.60 10.84 -11.39
C HIS A 76 19.87 12.26 -10.90
N GLN A 77 21.08 12.75 -11.16
CA GLN A 77 21.45 14.11 -10.83
C GLN A 77 21.42 14.95 -12.13
N ALA A 78 20.63 16.03 -12.13
CA ALA A 78 20.58 16.94 -13.26
C ALA A 78 21.92 17.66 -13.40
N THR A 79 22.57 17.51 -14.54
CA THR A 79 23.84 18.18 -14.87
C THR A 79 23.64 19.49 -15.61
N GLY A 80 22.42 19.79 -16.01
CA GLY A 80 22.09 20.90 -16.92
C GLY A 80 22.28 20.55 -18.40
N GLU A 81 22.76 19.35 -18.73
CA GLU A 81 22.91 18.83 -20.08
C GLU A 81 21.82 17.81 -20.40
N ALA A 82 21.64 17.53 -21.68
CA ALA A 82 20.70 16.51 -22.13
C ALA A 82 21.13 15.11 -21.65
N ASP A 83 20.19 14.36 -21.12
CA ASP A 83 20.37 12.98 -20.72
C ASP A 83 19.48 12.05 -21.56
N PRO A 84 20.00 11.50 -22.66
CA PRO A 84 19.24 10.63 -23.56
C PRO A 84 18.74 9.35 -22.88
N ALA A 85 19.49 8.81 -21.92
CA ALA A 85 19.09 7.59 -21.21
C ALA A 85 17.89 7.85 -20.31
N LEU A 86 17.90 8.98 -19.56
CA LEU A 86 16.76 9.42 -18.78
C LEU A 86 15.55 9.70 -19.66
N GLN A 87 15.75 10.41 -20.79
CA GLN A 87 14.67 10.75 -21.71
C GLN A 87 14.01 9.50 -22.30
N GLU A 88 14.78 8.46 -22.63
CA GLU A 88 14.25 7.19 -23.12
C GLU A 88 13.38 6.49 -22.08
N ILE A 89 13.89 6.35 -20.84
CA ILE A 89 13.17 5.71 -19.73
C ILE A 89 11.91 6.49 -19.35
N MET A 90 11.98 7.83 -19.35
CA MET A 90 10.91 8.70 -18.90
C MET A 90 9.92 9.09 -20.00
N SER A 91 10.20 8.76 -21.26
CA SER A 91 9.30 9.10 -22.39
C SER A 91 7.84 8.65 -22.19
N PRO A 92 7.54 7.47 -21.60
CA PRO A 92 6.15 7.06 -21.34
C PRO A 92 5.44 7.92 -20.31
N TYR A 93 6.19 8.66 -19.49
CA TYR A 93 5.70 9.52 -18.39
C TYR A 93 5.76 11.00 -18.74
N ALA A 94 5.89 11.34 -20.02
CA ALA A 94 5.92 12.71 -20.50
C ALA A 94 4.57 13.40 -20.24
N VAL A 95 4.62 14.69 -19.84
CA VAL A 95 3.41 15.51 -19.58
C VAL A 95 3.27 16.54 -20.69
N GLU A 96 2.27 16.34 -21.56
CA GLU A 96 1.92 17.26 -22.64
C GLU A 96 1.04 18.42 -22.11
N GLY A 97 1.15 19.60 -22.71
CA GLY A 97 0.25 20.72 -22.49
C GLY A 97 0.60 21.63 -21.30
N VAL A 98 1.80 21.51 -20.74
CA VAL A 98 2.30 22.41 -19.70
C VAL A 98 2.89 23.67 -20.33
N GLU A 99 2.50 24.86 -19.82
CA GLU A 99 3.09 26.14 -20.18
C GLU A 99 4.10 26.57 -19.13
N PHE A 100 5.34 26.85 -19.54
CA PHE A 100 6.34 27.51 -18.72
C PHE A 100 6.48 28.97 -19.12
N SER A 101 6.59 29.82 -18.14
CA SER A 101 7.01 31.21 -18.35
C SER A 101 8.37 31.44 -17.73
N TYR A 102 9.13 32.33 -18.34
CA TYR A 102 10.46 32.71 -17.86
C TYR A 102 10.64 34.23 -17.84
N LEU A 103 11.50 34.68 -16.93
CA LEU A 103 11.84 36.08 -16.75
C LEU A 103 13.34 36.19 -16.54
N ARG A 104 14.02 36.97 -17.36
CA ARG A 104 15.40 37.34 -17.10
C ARG A 104 15.48 38.36 -15.95
N CYS A 105 16.07 37.92 -14.83
CA CYS A 105 16.12 38.69 -13.58
C CYS A 105 17.22 39.76 -13.60
N GLY A 106 18.38 39.45 -14.15
CA GLY A 106 19.52 40.36 -14.16
C GLY A 106 20.75 39.77 -14.85
N ASP A 107 21.80 40.55 -14.87
CA ASP A 107 23.09 40.19 -15.50
C ASP A 107 23.90 39.27 -14.57
N ILE A 108 24.86 38.59 -15.18
CA ILE A 108 25.91 37.83 -14.51
C ILE A 108 27.16 38.67 -14.54
N GLU A 109 27.74 38.89 -13.36
CA GLU A 109 28.93 39.72 -13.20
C GLU A 109 30.04 38.94 -12.53
N THR A 110 31.27 39.22 -12.93
CA THR A 110 32.45 38.68 -12.25
C THR A 110 33.03 39.76 -11.32
N TYR A 111 33.22 39.39 -10.06
CA TYR A 111 33.77 40.25 -9.04
C TYR A 111 35.16 39.76 -8.60
N SER A 112 36.16 40.59 -8.81
CA SER A 112 37.53 40.32 -8.35
C SER A 112 37.74 40.89 -6.96
N TYR A 113 38.35 40.12 -6.06
CA TYR A 113 38.69 40.56 -4.70
C TYR A 113 40.11 40.13 -4.34
N ASN A 114 40.64 40.63 -3.21
CA ASN A 114 42.01 40.38 -2.78
C ASN A 114 43.07 40.81 -3.81
N GLY A 115 42.91 41.97 -4.45
CA GLY A 115 43.88 42.50 -5.43
C GLY A 115 43.91 41.66 -6.73
N GLY A 116 42.82 41.03 -7.09
CA GLY A 116 42.72 40.19 -8.30
C GLY A 116 43.11 38.71 -8.09
N ALA A 117 43.44 38.33 -6.85
CA ALA A 117 43.84 36.95 -6.53
C ALA A 117 42.67 35.96 -6.50
N ALA A 118 41.44 36.44 -6.46
CA ALA A 118 40.24 35.58 -6.51
C ALA A 118 39.10 36.29 -7.23
N VAL A 119 38.24 35.48 -7.87
CA VAL A 119 37.09 35.97 -8.63
C VAL A 119 35.85 35.27 -8.11
N LYS A 120 34.80 36.05 -7.83
CA LYS A 120 33.45 35.51 -7.54
C LYS A 120 32.53 35.82 -8.68
N LEU A 121 31.63 34.87 -8.95
CA LEU A 121 30.50 35.09 -9.84
C LEU A 121 29.32 35.58 -9.01
N VAL A 122 28.72 36.67 -9.44
CA VAL A 122 27.55 37.30 -8.79
C VAL A 122 26.45 37.56 -9.80
N TYR A 123 25.24 37.61 -9.29
CA TYR A 123 24.03 37.80 -10.09
C TYR A 123 23.30 39.06 -9.61
N GLU A 124 22.90 39.87 -10.58
CA GLU A 124 22.03 41.01 -10.30
C GLU A 124 20.62 40.56 -9.97
N ILE A 125 20.06 41.06 -8.88
CA ILE A 125 18.71 40.73 -8.41
C ILE A 125 17.92 42.04 -8.22
N PRO A 126 16.75 42.21 -8.88
CA PRO A 126 15.88 43.35 -8.66
C PRO A 126 15.35 43.39 -7.23
N GLU A 127 15.08 44.61 -6.73
CA GLU A 127 14.62 44.84 -5.36
C GLU A 127 13.38 44.00 -4.98
N GLU A 128 12.42 43.88 -5.88
CA GLU A 128 11.20 43.10 -5.64
C GLU A 128 11.51 41.62 -5.46
N LEU A 129 12.31 41.02 -6.36
CA LEU A 129 12.72 39.60 -6.25
C LEU A 129 13.55 39.35 -4.99
N ARG A 130 14.44 40.31 -4.64
CA ARG A 130 15.21 40.27 -3.40
C ARG A 130 14.30 40.10 -2.17
N ARG A 131 13.22 40.92 -2.09
CA ARG A 131 12.25 40.84 -0.98
C ARG A 131 11.49 39.54 -0.96
N ILE A 132 11.05 39.03 -2.12
CA ILE A 132 10.34 37.76 -2.22
C ILE A 132 11.22 36.61 -1.71
N LEU A 133 12.51 36.62 -2.09
CA LEU A 133 13.48 35.61 -1.65
C LEU A 133 13.96 35.81 -0.20
N GLY A 134 13.58 36.90 0.46
CA GLY A 134 14.01 37.21 1.83
C GLY A 134 15.51 37.54 1.95
N LEU A 135 16.18 37.90 0.86
CA LEU A 135 17.59 38.25 0.84
C LEU A 135 17.79 39.62 1.54
N LYS A 136 18.76 39.68 2.45
CA LYS A 136 19.06 40.88 3.22
C LYS A 136 20.03 41.75 2.45
N GLU A 137 19.82 43.08 2.50
CA GLU A 137 20.73 44.05 1.90
C GLU A 137 22.15 43.96 2.44
N ALA A 138 22.28 43.67 3.75
CA ALA A 138 23.57 43.53 4.40
C ALA A 138 24.40 42.33 3.92
N ASP A 139 23.75 41.35 3.32
CA ASP A 139 24.39 40.14 2.82
C ASP A 139 24.73 40.27 1.31
N ALA A 140 24.36 41.36 0.66
CA ALA A 140 24.69 41.62 -0.73
C ALA A 140 26.21 41.82 -0.89
N VAL A 141 26.72 41.34 -2.01
CA VAL A 141 28.14 41.58 -2.35
C VAL A 141 28.35 43.05 -2.62
N SER A 142 29.27 43.69 -1.87
CA SER A 142 29.59 45.09 -2.08
C SER A 142 30.39 45.24 -3.37
N MET A 143 29.84 45.99 -4.31
CA MET A 143 30.49 46.31 -5.59
C MET A 143 31.29 47.63 -5.52
N SER A 144 31.56 48.16 -4.29
CA SER A 144 32.25 49.42 -4.07
C SER A 144 33.76 49.32 -4.02
N ASP A 145 34.33 48.11 -4.13
CA ASP A 145 35.78 47.93 -4.18
C ASP A 145 36.37 48.36 -5.53
N GLU A 146 37.56 48.90 -5.49
CA GLU A 146 38.30 49.52 -6.63
C GLU A 146 38.53 48.61 -7.83
N ASN A 147 38.12 47.33 -7.74
CA ASN A 147 38.37 46.27 -8.73
C ASN A 147 37.14 45.87 -9.57
N VAL A 148 36.01 46.54 -9.38
CA VAL A 148 34.80 46.30 -10.19
C VAL A 148 34.85 47.12 -11.45
N SER A 149 34.62 46.52 -12.61
CA SER A 149 34.53 47.29 -13.84
C SER A 149 33.35 48.27 -13.71
N SER A 150 33.59 49.53 -14.03
CA SER A 150 32.65 50.66 -13.88
C SER A 150 31.33 50.52 -14.69
N GLN A 151 31.09 49.36 -15.32
CA GLN A 151 29.90 49.06 -16.10
C GLN A 151 28.77 48.39 -15.31
N CYS A 152 29.03 48.03 -14.05
CA CYS A 152 28.12 47.16 -13.26
C CYS A 152 27.29 47.91 -12.20
N LEU A 153 27.22 49.22 -12.23
CA LEU A 153 26.45 49.98 -11.22
C LEU A 153 25.06 50.35 -11.74
N HIS A 154 24.18 49.40 -11.83
CA HIS A 154 22.75 49.69 -12.03
C HIS A 154 22.11 50.09 -10.69
N THR A 155 21.42 51.21 -10.67
CA THR A 155 20.64 51.65 -9.49
C THR A 155 19.42 50.77 -9.30
N GLY A 156 19.22 50.26 -8.08
CA GLY A 156 18.05 49.44 -7.74
C GLY A 156 18.21 47.93 -7.98
N VAL A 157 19.44 47.46 -8.19
CA VAL A 157 19.80 46.06 -8.25
C VAL A 157 20.76 45.69 -7.14
N TRP A 158 20.72 44.43 -6.73
CA TRP A 158 21.53 43.89 -5.66
C TRP A 158 22.29 42.67 -6.18
N HIS A 159 23.51 42.48 -5.74
CA HIS A 159 24.38 41.40 -6.20
C HIS A 159 24.50 40.33 -5.16
N TYR A 160 24.21 39.07 -5.54
CA TYR A 160 24.33 37.90 -4.68
C TYR A 160 25.05 36.75 -5.41
N THR A 161 25.74 35.92 -4.65
CA THR A 161 26.35 34.69 -5.17
C THR A 161 25.29 33.65 -5.45
N SER A 162 25.61 32.64 -6.28
CA SER A 162 24.76 31.47 -6.53
C SER A 162 24.35 30.73 -5.25
N GLN A 163 25.28 30.61 -4.29
CA GLN A 163 25.03 29.99 -3.01
C GLN A 163 23.94 30.73 -2.22
N GLN A 164 24.07 32.07 -2.10
CA GLN A 164 23.08 32.87 -1.40
C GLN A 164 21.70 32.79 -2.03
N LEU A 165 21.64 32.78 -3.37
CA LEU A 165 20.39 32.65 -4.11
C LEU A 165 19.76 31.25 -3.93
N ASN A 166 20.56 30.20 -4.02
CA ASN A 166 20.09 28.84 -3.80
C ASN A 166 19.59 28.63 -2.38
N ASP A 167 20.33 29.10 -1.38
CA ASP A 167 19.91 29.03 0.02
C ASP A 167 18.64 29.82 0.28
N ALA A 168 18.50 31.00 -0.28
CA ALA A 168 17.29 31.83 -0.14
C ALA A 168 16.08 31.16 -0.81
N LEU A 169 16.24 30.63 -2.02
CA LEU A 169 15.19 29.92 -2.73
C LEU A 169 14.78 28.65 -2.00
N LYS A 170 15.76 27.87 -1.56
CA LYS A 170 15.53 26.65 -0.77
C LYS A 170 14.79 26.97 0.52
N ASN A 171 15.28 27.88 1.33
CA ASN A 171 14.64 28.26 2.61
C ASN A 171 13.24 28.88 2.40
N GLY A 172 13.03 29.61 1.29
CA GLY A 172 11.74 30.20 0.95
C GLY A 172 10.70 29.18 0.48
N LEU A 173 11.15 28.07 -0.11
CA LEU A 173 10.29 27.00 -0.64
C LEU A 173 10.27 25.76 0.26
N GLU A 174 11.22 25.64 1.21
CA GLU A 174 11.17 24.58 2.23
C GLU A 174 9.90 24.70 3.07
N ASN A 175 9.40 23.54 3.51
CA ASN A 175 8.14 23.40 4.25
C ASN A 175 6.93 23.96 3.47
N GLU A 176 6.96 23.83 2.14
CA GLU A 176 5.83 24.16 1.27
C GLU A 176 5.29 25.57 1.51
N ASN A 177 6.20 26.55 1.64
CA ASN A 177 5.81 27.92 1.84
C ASN A 177 5.11 28.47 0.59
N ILE A 178 3.82 28.17 0.49
CA ILE A 178 2.93 28.59 -0.60
C ILE A 178 3.01 30.10 -0.83
N LYS A 179 3.30 30.89 0.19
CA LYS A 179 3.43 32.36 0.06
C LYS A 179 4.62 32.74 -0.81
N THR A 180 5.77 32.10 -0.61
CA THR A 180 6.96 32.37 -1.43
C THR A 180 6.76 31.88 -2.85
N LYS A 181 6.23 30.67 -3.03
CA LYS A 181 5.89 30.12 -4.34
C LYS A 181 4.93 31.04 -5.10
N SER A 182 3.79 31.37 -4.50
CA SER A 182 2.78 32.25 -5.11
C SER A 182 3.32 33.66 -5.38
N ALA A 183 4.21 34.19 -4.53
CA ALA A 183 4.84 35.50 -4.75
C ALA A 183 5.78 35.46 -5.96
N LEU A 184 6.57 34.38 -6.14
CA LEU A 184 7.44 34.21 -7.30
C LEU A 184 6.62 34.02 -8.59
N GLU A 185 5.58 33.22 -8.56
CA GLU A 185 4.65 33.02 -9.68
C GLU A 185 3.94 34.32 -10.06
N ASN A 186 3.50 35.10 -9.06
CA ASN A 186 2.87 36.40 -9.28
C ASN A 186 3.88 37.44 -9.85
N TYR A 187 5.08 37.47 -9.30
CA TYR A 187 6.15 38.33 -9.81
C TYR A 187 6.43 38.05 -11.29
N LEU A 188 6.53 36.77 -11.66
CA LEU A 188 6.73 36.34 -13.03
C LEU A 188 5.53 36.68 -13.91
N SER A 189 4.29 36.45 -13.47
CA SER A 189 3.09 36.69 -14.27
C SER A 189 2.72 38.15 -14.45
N THR A 190 3.13 39.03 -13.52
CA THR A 190 2.87 40.49 -13.58
C THR A 190 3.97 41.28 -14.25
N SER A 191 5.15 40.72 -14.48
CA SER A 191 6.25 41.37 -15.15
C SER A 191 5.99 41.52 -16.65
N GLU A 192 6.07 42.70 -17.19
CA GLU A 192 5.98 42.97 -18.64
C GLU A 192 7.12 42.35 -19.45
N LYS A 193 8.21 41.94 -18.80
CA LYS A 193 9.37 41.29 -19.41
C LYS A 193 9.29 39.74 -19.37
N SER A 194 8.24 39.21 -18.79
CA SER A 194 8.01 37.77 -18.76
C SER A 194 7.63 37.28 -20.15
N GLU A 195 8.24 36.18 -20.55
CA GLU A 195 7.95 35.49 -21.81
C GLU A 195 7.44 34.08 -21.56
N LYS A 196 6.66 33.53 -22.50
CA LYS A 196 6.08 32.20 -22.43
C LYS A 196 6.78 31.28 -23.41
N MET A 197 7.06 30.06 -22.94
CA MET A 197 7.43 28.96 -23.83
C MET A 197 6.20 28.41 -24.54
N THR A 198 6.40 27.66 -25.62
CA THR A 198 5.33 26.83 -26.21
C THR A 198 4.84 25.81 -25.20
N LEU A 199 3.61 25.33 -25.35
CA LEU A 199 3.16 24.18 -24.54
C LEU A 199 4.09 23.01 -24.78
N THR A 200 4.33 22.21 -23.71
CA THR A 200 5.05 20.94 -23.86
C THR A 200 4.35 20.03 -24.86
N ASP A 201 5.11 19.39 -25.69
CA ASP A 201 4.63 18.44 -26.70
C ASP A 201 4.37 17.02 -26.08
N GLN A 202 4.06 16.07 -26.93
CA GLN A 202 3.82 14.67 -26.55
C GLN A 202 5.02 13.98 -25.87
N PHE A 203 6.22 14.56 -25.96
CA PHE A 203 7.43 14.09 -25.28
C PHE A 203 7.73 14.89 -24.00
N GLY A 204 6.80 15.75 -23.60
CA GLY A 204 6.99 16.67 -22.48
C GLY A 204 7.98 17.81 -22.75
N TYR A 205 8.36 18.00 -24.02
CA TYR A 205 9.42 18.91 -24.41
C TYR A 205 8.90 20.31 -24.76
N THR A 206 9.61 21.34 -24.28
CA THR A 206 9.48 22.74 -24.72
C THR A 206 10.84 23.44 -24.60
N TYR A 207 10.99 24.59 -25.23
CA TYR A 207 12.25 25.33 -25.19
C TYR A 207 12.09 26.82 -25.45
N ALA A 208 13.06 27.58 -25.01
CA ALA A 208 13.30 28.97 -25.38
C ALA A 208 14.72 29.11 -25.94
N ASP A 209 14.86 29.75 -27.08
CA ASP A 209 16.15 29.94 -27.78
C ASP A 209 16.57 31.41 -27.84
N LYS A 210 17.82 31.65 -28.27
CA LYS A 210 18.39 33.01 -28.45
C LYS A 210 18.35 33.89 -27.20
N LEU A 211 18.39 33.28 -26.05
CA LEU A 211 18.38 33.93 -24.75
C LEU A 211 19.72 34.68 -24.53
N GLN A 212 19.64 35.83 -23.93
CA GLN A 212 20.84 36.57 -23.48
C GLN A 212 21.44 35.90 -22.24
N THR A 213 22.73 36.04 -22.03
CA THR A 213 23.35 35.63 -20.77
C THR A 213 22.69 36.36 -19.59
N GLY A 214 22.53 35.68 -18.46
CA GLY A 214 21.88 36.24 -17.29
C GLY A 214 21.26 35.17 -16.39
N LEU A 215 20.62 35.60 -15.33
CA LEU A 215 19.84 34.76 -14.43
C LEU A 215 18.37 34.77 -14.84
N TYR A 216 17.77 33.61 -14.94
CA TYR A 216 16.38 33.44 -15.33
C TYR A 216 15.57 32.80 -14.20
N LEU A 217 14.41 33.39 -13.88
CA LEU A 217 13.36 32.76 -13.07
C LEU A 217 12.40 32.03 -14.00
N ILE A 218 12.08 30.78 -13.69
CA ILE A 218 11.17 29.95 -14.48
C ILE A 218 10.09 29.40 -13.56
N ALA A 219 8.84 29.37 -14.04
CA ALA A 219 7.74 28.72 -13.35
C ALA A 219 6.72 28.10 -14.32
N GLU A 220 5.96 27.14 -13.85
CA GLU A 220 4.78 26.63 -14.54
C GLU A 220 3.63 27.64 -14.41
N THR A 221 3.12 28.14 -15.53
CA THR A 221 2.05 29.12 -15.55
C THR A 221 0.72 28.56 -16.02
N LYS A 222 0.74 27.38 -16.67
CA LYS A 222 -0.44 26.63 -17.03
C LYS A 222 -0.13 25.14 -17.02
N VAL A 223 -1.03 24.39 -16.45
CA VAL A 223 -0.92 22.93 -16.38
C VAL A 223 -2.19 22.26 -16.92
N PRO A 224 -2.05 21.09 -17.56
CA PRO A 224 -3.22 20.31 -17.97
C PRO A 224 -3.98 19.74 -16.76
N GLU A 225 -5.22 19.28 -17.02
CA GLU A 225 -6.17 18.87 -15.98
C GLU A 225 -5.64 17.73 -15.06
N GLN A 226 -4.74 16.87 -15.55
CA GLN A 226 -4.19 15.75 -14.80
C GLN A 226 -3.07 16.15 -13.82
N VAL A 227 -2.48 17.31 -13.97
CA VAL A 227 -1.43 17.79 -13.05
C VAL A 227 -2.08 18.34 -11.78
N THR A 228 -1.65 17.86 -10.64
CA THR A 228 -2.23 18.18 -9.33
C THR A 228 -1.39 19.14 -8.52
N SER A 229 -0.09 19.18 -8.79
CA SER A 229 0.85 20.12 -8.19
C SER A 229 1.79 20.65 -9.25
N THR A 230 1.94 21.97 -9.33
CA THR A 230 2.97 22.61 -10.13
C THR A 230 4.33 22.44 -9.45
N CYS A 231 5.41 22.29 -10.23
CA CYS A 231 6.74 22.33 -9.65
C CYS A 231 7.01 23.71 -9.03
N ASN A 232 7.96 23.74 -8.09
CA ASN A 232 8.39 25.01 -7.53
C ASN A 232 9.10 25.86 -8.60
N PRO A 233 8.93 27.20 -8.59
CA PRO A 233 9.75 28.08 -9.41
C PRO A 233 11.24 27.88 -9.12
N TRP A 234 12.06 27.97 -10.16
CA TRP A 234 13.51 27.78 -10.00
C TRP A 234 14.29 28.81 -10.79
N LEU A 235 15.58 28.92 -10.48
CA LEU A 235 16.51 29.82 -11.15
C LEU A 235 17.43 29.04 -12.09
N VAL A 236 17.71 29.58 -13.27
CA VAL A 236 18.68 29.09 -14.23
C VAL A 236 19.65 30.17 -14.60
N SER A 237 20.94 29.89 -14.52
CA SER A 237 22.01 30.77 -15.02
C SER A 237 22.36 30.41 -16.46
N LEU A 238 22.47 31.37 -17.34
CA LEU A 238 23.04 31.23 -18.68
C LEU A 238 24.23 32.19 -18.86
N PRO A 239 25.47 31.70 -19.00
CA PRO A 239 25.84 30.28 -18.95
C PRO A 239 25.89 29.72 -17.52
N PHE A 240 26.06 28.42 -17.42
CA PHE A 240 26.33 27.69 -16.20
C PHE A 240 27.51 26.74 -16.36
N THR A 241 28.01 26.14 -15.26
CA THR A 241 29.08 25.17 -15.25
C THR A 241 28.53 23.81 -14.83
N ASN A 242 29.03 22.73 -15.43
CA ASN A 242 28.69 21.36 -15.05
C ASN A 242 29.73 20.82 -14.06
N GLU A 243 29.30 20.32 -12.90
CA GLU A 243 30.19 19.72 -11.88
C GLU A 243 30.78 18.35 -12.30
N GLY A 244 30.16 17.64 -13.25
CA GLY A 244 30.55 16.30 -13.70
C GLY A 244 31.43 16.28 -14.94
N GLY A 245 31.77 17.41 -15.53
CA GLY A 245 32.58 17.50 -16.75
C GLY A 245 34.00 17.04 -16.50
N ASP A 246 34.48 16.05 -17.28
CA ASP A 246 35.88 15.63 -17.26
C ASP A 246 36.72 16.71 -17.96
N TRP A 247 37.35 17.59 -17.19
CA TRP A 247 38.16 18.71 -17.63
C TRP A 247 39.40 18.29 -18.45
N ASN A 248 39.66 16.97 -18.53
CA ASN A 248 40.79 16.38 -19.26
C ASN A 248 40.40 15.82 -20.60
N ASP A 249 39.17 16.02 -21.10
CA ASP A 249 38.83 15.53 -22.43
C ASP A 249 39.62 16.32 -23.50
N GLU A 250 40.42 15.60 -24.28
CA GLU A 250 41.29 16.14 -25.32
C GLU A 250 40.55 16.94 -26.43
N LYS A 251 39.24 17.02 -26.33
CA LYS A 251 38.35 17.76 -27.26
C LYS A 251 38.12 19.23 -26.88
N GLY A 252 38.78 19.75 -25.85
CA GLY A 252 38.72 21.16 -25.51
C GLY A 252 37.30 21.69 -25.27
N GLY A 253 36.49 20.98 -24.41
CA GLY A 253 35.13 21.39 -24.11
C GLY A 253 35.07 22.76 -23.52
N GLU A 254 34.11 23.60 -23.97
CA GLU A 254 33.83 24.88 -23.36
C GLU A 254 33.47 24.67 -21.88
N LYS A 255 34.14 25.38 -20.95
CA LYS A 255 33.87 25.33 -19.52
C LYS A 255 32.50 25.91 -19.19
N TRP A 256 31.96 26.77 -20.05
CA TRP A 256 30.68 27.42 -19.91
C TRP A 256 29.65 26.85 -20.87
N LEU A 257 28.57 26.33 -20.31
CA LEU A 257 27.44 25.80 -21.05
C LEU A 257 26.37 26.87 -21.21
N TYR A 258 26.00 27.17 -22.45
CA TYR A 258 24.98 28.19 -22.77
C TYR A 258 23.61 27.58 -23.07
N ASP A 259 23.52 26.27 -23.21
CA ASP A 259 22.30 25.55 -23.48
C ASP A 259 21.96 24.68 -22.27
N ALA A 260 20.96 25.12 -21.49
CA ALA A 260 20.53 24.44 -20.29
C ALA A 260 19.38 23.46 -20.58
N VAL A 261 19.45 22.25 -20.03
CA VAL A 261 18.37 21.28 -20.06
C VAL A 261 17.85 21.02 -18.65
N CYS A 262 16.57 21.25 -18.44
CA CYS A 262 15.91 21.11 -17.15
C CYS A 262 14.91 19.94 -17.18
N TYR A 263 14.85 19.17 -16.09
CA TYR A 263 13.92 18.08 -15.88
C TYR A 263 13.04 18.38 -14.64
N PRO A 264 12.11 19.37 -14.71
CA PRO A 264 11.25 19.69 -13.59
C PRO A 264 10.31 18.52 -13.32
N LYS A 265 10.20 18.19 -12.04
CA LYS A 265 9.40 17.07 -11.55
C LYS A 265 8.03 17.58 -11.11
N ASN A 266 6.96 16.96 -11.59
CA ASN A 266 5.63 17.15 -11.01
C ASN A 266 5.28 15.95 -10.17
N GLN A 267 4.65 16.23 -9.04
CA GLN A 267 3.83 15.26 -8.38
C GLN A 267 2.43 15.36 -9.00
N THR A 268 2.00 14.30 -9.59
CA THR A 268 0.59 14.10 -9.87
C THR A 268 -0.01 13.50 -8.61
N GLY A 269 -0.25 14.30 -7.60
CA GLY A 269 -0.71 13.87 -6.29
C GLY A 269 -2.10 13.27 -6.36
N ASN A 270 -2.23 12.04 -6.84
CA ASN A 270 -3.45 11.29 -6.66
C ASN A 270 -3.53 10.76 -5.24
N PRO A 271 -4.75 10.53 -4.73
CA PRO A 271 -4.90 9.83 -3.48
C PRO A 271 -4.33 8.42 -3.57
N THR A 272 -4.01 7.83 -2.45
CA THR A 272 -3.74 6.40 -2.33
C THR A 272 -4.96 5.70 -1.74
N LEU A 273 -5.00 4.38 -1.83
CA LEU A 273 -5.96 3.55 -1.12
C LEU A 273 -5.25 2.27 -0.69
N ASP A 274 -5.19 2.04 0.62
CA ASP A 274 -4.77 0.78 1.21
C ASP A 274 -5.91 0.27 2.10
N LYS A 275 -6.30 -0.99 1.90
CA LYS A 275 -7.30 -1.65 2.72
C LYS A 275 -6.64 -2.70 3.60
N LEU A 276 -6.91 -2.61 4.90
CA LEU A 276 -6.28 -3.46 5.89
C LEU A 276 -7.33 -4.06 6.83
N VAL A 277 -7.02 -5.23 7.37
CA VAL A 277 -7.85 -5.94 8.34
C VAL A 277 -6.99 -6.49 9.47
N ARG A 278 -7.57 -6.59 10.64
CA ARG A 278 -7.05 -7.42 11.74
C ARG A 278 -8.17 -8.13 12.48
N GLN A 279 -7.88 -9.26 13.05
CA GLN A 279 -8.72 -9.81 14.12
C GLN A 279 -8.62 -8.86 15.33
N SER A 280 -9.77 -8.49 15.91
CA SER A 280 -9.77 -7.61 17.09
C SER A 280 -8.94 -8.24 18.22
N PRO A 281 -8.13 -7.46 18.97
CA PRO A 281 -7.35 -7.97 20.10
C PRO A 281 -8.20 -8.70 21.14
N ASP A 282 -9.45 -8.32 21.33
CA ASP A 282 -10.40 -8.99 22.22
C ASP A 282 -10.77 -10.39 21.73
N CYS A 283 -10.56 -10.71 20.46
CA CYS A 283 -10.78 -12.00 19.86
C CYS A 283 -9.49 -12.84 19.70
N GLY A 284 -8.34 -12.33 20.14
CA GLY A 284 -7.05 -13.03 20.08
C GLY A 284 -6.07 -12.49 19.04
N GLY A 285 -6.42 -11.40 18.32
CA GLY A 285 -5.54 -10.77 17.33
C GLY A 285 -4.23 -10.24 17.93
N ASP A 286 -3.16 -10.26 17.15
CA ASP A 286 -1.81 -9.80 17.55
C ASP A 286 -1.67 -8.27 17.56
N GLY A 287 -2.70 -7.55 17.13
CA GLY A 287 -2.77 -6.09 17.09
C GLY A 287 -2.25 -5.45 15.80
N GLY A 288 -1.61 -6.20 14.89
CA GLY A 288 -1.18 -5.73 13.57
C GLY A 288 -2.32 -5.71 12.57
N TYR A 289 -2.23 -4.81 11.57
CA TYR A 289 -3.13 -4.77 10.42
C TYR A 289 -2.46 -5.37 9.19
N TYR A 290 -3.20 -6.15 8.42
CA TYR A 290 -2.69 -6.94 7.29
C TYR A 290 -3.67 -6.88 6.11
N SER A 291 -3.25 -7.29 4.92
CA SER A 291 -4.14 -7.49 3.77
C SER A 291 -4.92 -8.82 3.86
N THR A 292 -4.43 -9.76 4.67
CA THR A 292 -5.09 -11.04 4.93
C THR A 292 -4.99 -11.45 6.39
N GLU A 293 -6.00 -12.18 6.90
CA GLU A 293 -5.98 -12.73 8.26
C GLU A 293 -6.71 -14.09 8.29
N THR A 294 -6.31 -14.96 9.21
CA THR A 294 -7.10 -16.15 9.55
C THR A 294 -7.93 -15.87 10.80
N VAL A 295 -9.20 -16.25 10.77
CA VAL A 295 -10.18 -15.84 11.77
C VAL A 295 -11.13 -16.99 12.12
N SER A 296 -11.74 -16.92 13.30
CA SER A 296 -12.84 -17.82 13.64
C SER A 296 -14.20 -17.15 13.35
N GLU A 297 -15.20 -17.97 13.01
CA GLU A 297 -16.59 -17.51 13.03
C GLU A 297 -16.93 -16.92 14.41
N GLY A 298 -17.70 -15.85 14.43
CA GLY A 298 -18.03 -15.11 15.66
C GLY A 298 -17.04 -14.04 16.05
N ASP A 299 -15.83 -14.01 15.48
CA ASP A 299 -14.83 -12.97 15.76
C ASP A 299 -15.27 -11.62 15.21
N VAL A 300 -14.82 -10.57 15.88
CA VAL A 300 -14.92 -9.18 15.43
C VAL A 300 -13.61 -8.81 14.71
N LEU A 301 -13.75 -8.18 13.58
CA LEU A 301 -12.66 -7.71 12.72
C LEU A 301 -12.64 -6.19 12.72
N ASP A 302 -11.47 -5.63 12.82
CA ASP A 302 -11.21 -4.21 12.64
C ASP A 302 -10.72 -3.96 11.20
N TYR A 303 -11.39 -3.11 10.45
CA TYR A 303 -11.05 -2.74 9.08
C TYR A 303 -10.56 -1.30 9.00
N LEU A 304 -9.53 -1.07 8.19
CA LEU A 304 -9.05 0.26 7.83
C LEU A 304 -9.12 0.46 6.32
N LEU A 305 -9.56 1.65 5.91
CA LEU A 305 -9.27 2.23 4.61
C LEU A 305 -8.33 3.39 4.86
N VAL A 306 -7.10 3.28 4.41
CA VAL A 306 -6.08 4.31 4.57
C VAL A 306 -5.88 4.99 3.23
N SER A 307 -6.07 6.30 3.19
CA SER A 307 -5.94 7.08 1.96
C SER A 307 -5.14 8.34 2.21
N LYS A 308 -4.00 8.48 1.53
CA LYS A 308 -3.28 9.75 1.52
C LYS A 308 -4.07 10.76 0.67
N ILE A 309 -4.46 11.87 1.28
CA ILE A 309 -5.11 12.98 0.58
C ILE A 309 -4.07 13.63 -0.34
N PRO A 310 -4.39 13.90 -1.62
CA PRO A 310 -3.42 14.49 -2.53
C PRO A 310 -2.99 15.89 -2.10
N HIS A 311 -1.79 16.26 -2.48
CA HIS A 311 -1.31 17.62 -2.31
C HIS A 311 -2.13 18.59 -3.15
N ILE A 312 -2.82 19.54 -2.50
CA ILE A 312 -3.75 20.47 -3.16
C ILE A 312 -3.22 21.88 -3.04
N THR A 313 -2.77 22.46 -4.16
CA THR A 313 -2.11 23.77 -4.20
C THR A 313 -2.93 24.88 -4.84
N SER A 314 -4.05 24.57 -5.49
CA SER A 314 -4.86 25.56 -6.18
C SER A 314 -6.35 25.19 -6.24
N GLN A 315 -7.21 26.17 -6.46
CA GLN A 315 -8.66 25.96 -6.64
C GLN A 315 -8.99 25.09 -7.86
N ALA A 316 -8.14 25.09 -8.89
CA ALA A 316 -8.29 24.26 -10.06
C ALA A 316 -8.15 22.76 -9.77
N THR A 317 -7.45 22.42 -8.69
CA THR A 317 -7.20 21.02 -8.25
C THR A 317 -8.04 20.61 -7.04
N TRP A 318 -8.93 21.46 -6.54
CA TRP A 318 -9.79 21.14 -5.41
C TRP A 318 -10.63 19.90 -5.66
N LEU A 319 -10.69 19.02 -4.68
CA LEU A 319 -11.57 17.87 -4.66
C LEU A 319 -13.03 18.31 -4.62
N LYS A 320 -13.84 17.75 -5.50
CA LYS A 320 -15.30 17.96 -5.58
C LYS A 320 -16.07 16.72 -5.19
N MET A 321 -15.39 15.59 -5.11
CA MET A 321 -15.92 14.34 -4.61
C MET A 321 -14.80 13.51 -4.01
N TYR A 322 -15.09 12.83 -2.92
CA TYR A 322 -14.21 11.85 -2.28
C TYR A 322 -15.08 10.85 -1.55
N THR A 323 -15.23 9.66 -2.12
CA THR A 323 -16.19 8.67 -1.67
C THR A 323 -15.56 7.29 -1.63
N PHE A 324 -15.65 6.64 -0.49
CA PHE A 324 -15.32 5.23 -0.33
C PHE A 324 -16.58 4.39 -0.49
N LYS A 325 -16.51 3.36 -1.30
CA LYS A 325 -17.50 2.30 -1.41
C LYS A 325 -16.84 1.01 -1.00
N ASP A 326 -17.38 0.35 0.02
CA ASP A 326 -16.80 -0.84 0.61
C ASP A 326 -17.82 -1.98 0.55
N THR A 327 -17.42 -3.14 0.02
CA THR A 327 -18.32 -4.26 -0.25
C THR A 327 -17.88 -5.48 0.56
N LEU A 328 -18.57 -5.70 1.67
CA LEU A 328 -18.36 -6.86 2.53
C LEU A 328 -19.05 -8.09 1.92
N SER A 329 -18.34 -9.23 1.87
CA SER A 329 -18.91 -10.50 1.46
C SER A 329 -20.07 -10.95 2.38
N LYS A 330 -20.87 -11.89 1.91
CA LYS A 330 -22.03 -12.42 2.64
C LYS A 330 -21.70 -13.02 4.02
N GLY A 331 -20.45 -13.48 4.21
CA GLY A 331 -19.95 -14.06 5.47
C GLY A 331 -19.61 -13.02 6.55
N LEU A 332 -19.73 -11.73 6.23
CA LEU A 332 -19.38 -10.63 7.13
C LEU A 332 -20.60 -9.75 7.43
N THR A 333 -20.76 -9.38 8.68
CA THR A 333 -21.82 -8.45 9.14
C THR A 333 -21.22 -7.18 9.67
N TYR A 334 -21.53 -6.05 9.02
CA TYR A 334 -21.06 -4.71 9.40
C TYR A 334 -21.72 -4.22 10.72
N ASN A 335 -20.91 -3.69 11.66
CA ASN A 335 -21.36 -3.27 13.00
C ASN A 335 -21.90 -1.82 13.08
N LYS A 336 -21.88 -1.06 11.98
CA LYS A 336 -22.42 0.32 11.86
C LYS A 336 -21.70 1.36 12.75
N ASP A 337 -20.40 1.28 12.82
CA ASP A 337 -19.54 2.02 13.76
C ASP A 337 -18.41 2.82 13.08
N VAL A 338 -18.61 3.23 11.82
CA VAL A 338 -17.62 4.02 11.07
C VAL A 338 -17.12 5.23 11.84
N LYS A 339 -15.81 5.40 11.85
CA LYS A 339 -15.08 6.57 12.35
C LYS A 339 -14.07 7.01 11.32
N ILE A 340 -13.83 8.31 11.22
CA ILE A 340 -12.78 8.86 10.35
C ILE A 340 -11.80 9.67 11.19
N ALA A 341 -10.52 9.40 11.02
CA ALA A 341 -9.42 10.11 11.65
C ALA A 341 -8.38 10.56 10.62
N LEU A 342 -7.71 11.68 10.88
CA LEU A 342 -6.69 12.26 10.02
C LEU A 342 -5.34 12.22 10.74
N TYR A 343 -4.30 11.78 10.05
CA TYR A 343 -2.95 11.62 10.59
C TYR A 343 -1.94 12.34 9.68
N SER A 344 -0.93 12.95 10.29
CA SER A 344 0.19 13.56 9.57
C SER A 344 1.24 12.54 9.13
N HIS A 345 1.27 11.35 9.76
CA HIS A 345 2.26 10.31 9.48
C HIS A 345 1.58 8.98 9.11
N GLU A 346 2.12 8.33 8.07
CA GLU A 346 1.62 7.04 7.57
C GLU A 346 1.65 5.95 8.62
N GLU A 347 2.75 5.83 9.38
CA GLU A 347 2.90 4.81 10.42
C GLU A 347 1.79 4.90 11.48
N ASP A 348 1.38 6.11 11.85
CA ASP A 348 0.31 6.30 12.82
C ASP A 348 -1.07 6.00 12.21
N ALA A 349 -1.24 6.25 10.90
CA ALA A 349 -2.46 5.95 10.14
C ALA A 349 -2.66 4.45 9.94
N ILE A 350 -1.66 3.71 9.44
CA ILE A 350 -1.76 2.26 9.17
C ILE A 350 -1.90 1.43 10.45
N ASN A 351 -1.52 1.97 11.60
CA ASN A 351 -1.71 1.35 12.90
C ASN A 351 -2.91 1.92 13.68
N ASN A 352 -3.65 2.87 13.08
CA ASN A 352 -4.81 3.55 13.67
C ASN A 352 -4.57 4.02 15.12
N LYS A 353 -3.43 4.71 15.35
CA LYS A 353 -3.06 5.25 16.66
C LYS A 353 -3.91 6.47 16.98
N THR A 354 -5.14 6.27 17.45
CA THR A 354 -6.14 7.34 17.63
C THR A 354 -5.68 8.48 18.54
N GLU A 355 -4.75 8.23 19.46
CA GLU A 355 -4.13 9.25 20.31
C GLU A 355 -3.16 10.19 19.55
N LYS A 356 -2.81 9.83 18.30
CA LYS A 356 -1.97 10.62 17.41
C LYS A 356 -2.76 11.30 16.29
N ALA A 357 -4.08 11.09 16.26
CA ALA A 357 -4.92 11.70 15.24
C ALA A 357 -4.98 13.23 15.42
N GLU A 358 -4.66 13.95 14.34
CA GLU A 358 -4.76 15.42 14.30
C GLU A 358 -6.22 15.89 14.30
N ALA A 359 -7.12 15.09 13.76
CA ALA A 359 -8.56 15.33 13.80
C ALA A 359 -9.35 14.03 13.76
N ILE A 360 -10.49 14.04 14.43
CA ILE A 360 -11.52 13.00 14.31
C ILE A 360 -12.75 13.67 13.71
N TRP A 361 -13.21 13.15 12.58
CA TRP A 361 -14.33 13.69 11.84
C TRP A 361 -15.66 13.14 12.35
N THR A 362 -16.70 13.94 12.17
CA THR A 362 -18.07 13.65 12.59
C THR A 362 -19.01 13.62 11.37
N THR A 363 -20.28 13.41 11.59
CA THR A 363 -21.32 13.49 10.55
C THR A 363 -21.47 14.88 9.90
N ASN A 364 -20.71 15.87 10.33
CA ASN A 364 -20.61 17.15 9.63
C ASN A 364 -19.69 17.06 8.41
N GLU A 365 -18.64 16.27 8.52
CA GLU A 365 -17.60 16.14 7.49
C GLU A 365 -17.87 14.99 6.51
N PHE A 366 -18.63 13.98 6.92
CA PHE A 366 -18.98 12.85 6.04
C PHE A 366 -20.40 12.32 6.28
N THR A 367 -20.92 11.62 5.29
CA THR A 367 -22.14 10.82 5.39
C THR A 367 -21.82 9.35 5.20
N GLN A 368 -22.65 8.47 5.77
CA GLN A 368 -22.51 7.03 5.56
C GLN A 368 -23.87 6.39 5.29
N SER A 369 -23.86 5.34 4.48
CA SER A 369 -25.01 4.45 4.26
C SER A 369 -24.51 3.01 4.11
N ALA A 370 -25.32 2.05 4.54
CA ALA A 370 -25.04 0.63 4.36
C ALA A 370 -26.28 -0.06 3.79
N LEU A 371 -26.13 -0.72 2.66
CA LEU A 371 -27.20 -1.42 1.97
C LEU A 371 -26.82 -2.89 1.78
N LYS A 372 -27.69 -3.80 2.21
CA LYS A 372 -27.54 -5.22 1.95
C LYS A 372 -28.21 -5.58 0.63
N ASP A 373 -27.47 -6.22 -0.26
CA ASP A 373 -28.04 -6.82 -1.48
C ASP A 373 -28.67 -8.17 -1.13
N GLU A 374 -29.98 -8.26 -1.27
CA GLU A 374 -30.74 -9.47 -0.96
C GLU A 374 -30.41 -10.67 -1.87
N LYS A 375 -29.80 -10.45 -3.03
CA LYS A 375 -29.43 -11.53 -3.97
C LYS A 375 -28.06 -12.12 -3.66
N SER A 376 -27.06 -11.28 -3.51
CA SER A 376 -25.68 -11.70 -3.22
C SER A 376 -25.45 -11.92 -1.73
N GLY A 377 -26.26 -11.32 -0.87
CA GLY A 377 -26.07 -11.27 0.58
C GLY A 377 -24.96 -10.32 1.03
N GLN A 378 -24.29 -9.65 0.09
CA GLN A 378 -23.22 -8.70 0.36
C GLN A 378 -23.78 -7.40 0.99
N THR A 379 -22.95 -6.73 1.78
CA THR A 379 -23.28 -5.40 2.32
C THR A 379 -22.38 -4.36 1.67
N VAL A 380 -22.99 -3.36 1.05
CA VAL A 380 -22.29 -2.21 0.46
C VAL A 380 -22.37 -1.04 1.42
N LEU A 381 -21.23 -0.66 1.99
CA LEU A 381 -21.03 0.52 2.81
C LEU A 381 -20.53 1.67 1.92
N THR A 382 -21.22 2.80 1.91
CA THR A 382 -20.80 4.00 1.19
C THR A 382 -20.53 5.13 2.17
N ILE A 383 -19.35 5.74 2.08
CA ILE A 383 -18.89 6.82 2.94
C ILE A 383 -18.46 7.97 2.04
N SER A 384 -19.20 9.08 2.05
CA SER A 384 -18.96 10.22 1.17
C SER A 384 -18.65 11.47 1.99
N MET A 385 -17.60 12.19 1.59
CA MET A 385 -17.27 13.48 2.18
C MET A 385 -18.33 14.51 1.84
N THR A 386 -18.76 15.29 2.83
CA THR A 386 -19.65 16.44 2.64
C THR A 386 -18.86 17.63 2.07
N ASP A 387 -19.56 18.69 1.67
CA ASP A 387 -18.91 19.95 1.26
C ASP A 387 -17.95 20.47 2.33
N LYS A 388 -18.30 20.32 3.64
CA LYS A 388 -17.42 20.73 4.75
C LYS A 388 -16.19 19.83 4.87
N GLY A 389 -16.35 18.52 4.64
CA GLY A 389 -15.23 17.60 4.61
C GLY A 389 -14.29 17.92 3.46
N LEU A 390 -14.84 18.13 2.25
CA LEU A 390 -14.06 18.52 1.07
C LEU A 390 -13.37 19.88 1.26
N GLU A 391 -14.03 20.87 1.88
CA GLU A 391 -13.43 22.16 2.21
C GLU A 391 -12.19 22.00 3.10
N LYS A 392 -12.29 21.16 4.15
CA LYS A 392 -11.14 20.86 5.02
C LYS A 392 -10.01 20.13 4.30
N MET A 393 -10.31 19.25 3.35
CA MET A 393 -9.29 18.58 2.54
C MET A 393 -8.59 19.56 1.59
N ASN A 394 -9.34 20.49 1.00
CA ASN A 394 -8.86 21.39 -0.04
C ASN A 394 -8.05 22.58 0.47
N HIS A 395 -8.15 22.91 1.74
CA HIS A 395 -7.58 24.16 2.25
C HIS A 395 -6.04 24.06 2.40
N PRO A 396 -5.25 24.81 1.62
CA PRO A 396 -3.81 24.60 1.59
C PRO A 396 -3.06 25.08 2.85
N GLU A 397 -3.63 26.01 3.63
CA GLU A 397 -2.96 26.60 4.80
C GLU A 397 -3.43 26.05 6.15
N GLN A 398 -4.62 25.47 6.22
CA GLN A 398 -5.27 25.01 7.46
C GLN A 398 -6.01 23.67 7.30
N GLY A 399 -5.86 23.03 6.14
CA GLY A 399 -6.57 21.82 5.78
C GLY A 399 -5.73 20.57 5.98
N PHE A 400 -6.28 19.48 5.46
CA PHE A 400 -5.70 18.14 5.58
C PHE A 400 -5.13 17.63 4.24
N SER A 401 -4.64 18.54 3.38
CA SER A 401 -3.82 18.18 2.22
C SER A 401 -2.57 17.43 2.70
N ASP A 402 -2.16 16.38 2.00
CA ASP A 402 -1.07 15.46 2.36
C ASP A 402 -1.25 14.62 3.63
N TYR A 403 -2.35 14.77 4.34
CA TYR A 403 -2.66 13.93 5.49
C TYR A 403 -3.15 12.55 5.05
N TYR A 404 -3.02 11.59 5.94
CA TYR A 404 -3.58 10.25 5.79
C TYR A 404 -4.97 10.21 6.44
N MET A 405 -5.99 10.00 5.63
CA MET A 405 -7.36 9.75 6.10
C MET A 405 -7.51 8.27 6.37
N VAL A 406 -7.94 7.95 7.57
CA VAL A 406 -8.27 6.58 7.98
C VAL A 406 -9.76 6.48 8.22
N VAL A 407 -10.42 5.63 7.45
CA VAL A 407 -11.78 5.18 7.72
C VAL A 407 -11.68 3.86 8.47
N TYR A 408 -12.12 3.85 9.71
CA TYR A 408 -12.18 2.68 10.58
C TYR A 408 -13.62 2.23 10.77
N TYR A 409 -13.84 0.93 10.71
CA TYR A 409 -15.09 0.31 11.11
C TYR A 409 -14.85 -1.15 11.50
N THR A 410 -15.85 -1.77 12.14
CA THR A 410 -15.78 -3.18 12.51
C THR A 410 -16.85 -4.02 11.80
N ALA A 411 -16.54 -5.30 11.63
CA ALA A 411 -17.48 -6.29 11.15
C ALA A 411 -17.33 -7.59 11.94
N LYS A 412 -18.40 -8.36 12.05
CA LYS A 412 -18.41 -9.68 12.65
C LYS A 412 -18.38 -10.76 11.58
N VAL A 413 -17.55 -11.79 11.77
CA VAL A 413 -17.59 -13.02 10.98
C VAL A 413 -18.86 -13.80 11.37
N ASN A 414 -19.70 -14.10 10.40
CA ASN A 414 -20.95 -14.81 10.66
C ASN A 414 -20.70 -16.23 11.17
N SER A 415 -21.61 -16.71 11.99
CA SER A 415 -21.56 -18.07 12.57
C SER A 415 -22.63 -18.95 11.91
N ASP A 416 -22.58 -19.05 10.60
CA ASP A 416 -23.55 -19.80 9.79
C ASP A 416 -22.94 -20.22 8.44
N ASN A 417 -23.76 -20.78 7.56
CA ASN A 417 -23.32 -21.22 6.24
C ASN A 417 -23.02 -20.11 5.23
N THR A 418 -23.06 -18.83 5.63
CA THR A 418 -22.73 -17.71 4.75
C THR A 418 -21.24 -17.43 4.72
N THR A 419 -20.50 -17.80 5.76
CA THR A 419 -19.02 -17.70 5.81
C THR A 419 -18.40 -18.71 4.85
N VAL A 420 -17.51 -18.25 3.98
CA VAL A 420 -16.74 -19.08 3.05
C VAL A 420 -15.54 -19.66 3.78
N LEU A 421 -15.42 -20.99 3.77
CA LEU A 421 -14.29 -21.72 4.34
C LEU A 421 -13.25 -22.01 3.26
N GLY A 422 -11.95 -22.07 3.64
CA GLY A 422 -10.87 -22.44 2.74
C GLY A 422 -10.26 -21.28 1.96
N ASP A 423 -9.56 -21.62 0.86
CA ASP A 423 -8.64 -20.71 0.16
C ASP A 423 -9.32 -19.56 -0.60
N ASP A 424 -10.64 -19.62 -0.85
CA ASP A 424 -11.37 -18.50 -1.45
C ASP A 424 -11.60 -17.35 -0.44
N GLY A 425 -11.77 -17.67 0.84
CA GLY A 425 -11.92 -16.72 1.92
C GLY A 425 -13.17 -15.82 1.82
N ASN A 426 -13.22 -14.81 2.69
CA ASN A 426 -14.29 -13.83 2.76
C ASN A 426 -13.74 -12.47 2.38
N GLU A 427 -14.00 -12.06 1.14
CA GLU A 427 -13.48 -10.82 0.56
C GLU A 427 -14.18 -9.59 1.14
N ASN A 428 -13.42 -8.51 1.18
CA ASN A 428 -13.94 -7.18 1.46
C ASN A 428 -13.24 -6.19 0.53
N ASP A 429 -13.99 -5.66 -0.45
CA ASP A 429 -13.50 -4.84 -1.55
C ASP A 429 -13.78 -3.37 -1.29
N ALA A 430 -12.77 -2.52 -1.43
CA ALA A 430 -12.90 -1.08 -1.32
C ALA A 430 -12.66 -0.40 -2.66
N VAL A 431 -13.46 0.60 -2.95
CA VAL A 431 -13.29 1.51 -4.11
C VAL A 431 -13.30 2.94 -3.59
N LEU A 432 -12.22 3.68 -3.82
CA LEU A 432 -12.19 5.11 -3.65
C LEU A 432 -12.54 5.78 -4.98
N THR A 433 -13.56 6.62 -4.98
CA THR A 433 -13.93 7.46 -6.12
C THR A 433 -13.70 8.91 -5.79
N TRP A 434 -12.98 9.63 -6.63
CA TRP A 434 -12.74 11.06 -6.43
C TRP A 434 -12.86 11.85 -7.74
N LYS A 435 -13.05 13.14 -7.60
CA LYS A 435 -13.09 14.09 -8.71
C LYS A 435 -12.55 15.44 -8.26
N ARG A 436 -11.77 16.09 -9.12
CA ARG A 436 -11.30 17.47 -8.96
C ARG A 436 -12.12 18.46 -9.77
N THR A 437 -11.93 19.74 -9.49
CA THR A 437 -12.64 20.84 -10.22
C THR A 437 -12.35 20.82 -11.71
N SER A 438 -11.10 20.57 -12.10
CA SER A 438 -10.66 20.54 -13.51
C SER A 438 -11.11 19.30 -14.28
N GLU A 439 -11.60 18.28 -13.61
CA GLU A 439 -11.89 16.98 -14.21
C GLU A 439 -13.32 16.87 -14.71
N LYS A 440 -13.51 16.25 -15.87
CA LYS A 440 -14.84 15.95 -16.43
C LYS A 440 -15.43 14.67 -15.87
N TYR A 441 -14.58 13.70 -15.55
CA TYR A 441 -14.95 12.36 -15.13
C TYR A 441 -14.42 12.08 -13.71
N PHE A 442 -14.96 11.05 -13.08
CA PHE A 442 -14.50 10.56 -11.80
C PHE A 442 -13.35 9.57 -11.99
N ASN A 443 -12.42 9.54 -11.05
CA ASN A 443 -11.34 8.57 -11.00
C ASN A 443 -11.63 7.53 -9.91
N THR A 444 -11.08 6.33 -10.04
CA THR A 444 -11.24 5.25 -9.06
C THR A 444 -9.89 4.63 -8.70
N LEU A 445 -9.79 4.19 -7.45
CA LEU A 445 -8.78 3.26 -6.94
C LEU A 445 -9.49 2.11 -6.27
N GLU A 446 -8.97 0.91 -6.39
CA GLU A 446 -9.53 -0.29 -5.77
C GLU A 446 -8.45 -1.00 -4.94
N ASP A 447 -8.86 -1.53 -3.80
CA ASP A 447 -8.05 -2.40 -2.97
C ASP A 447 -8.92 -3.39 -2.21
N ARG A 448 -8.33 -4.49 -1.71
CA ARG A 448 -9.04 -5.61 -1.13
C ARG A 448 -8.29 -6.18 0.05
N CYS A 449 -9.03 -6.68 1.03
CA CYS A 449 -8.50 -7.62 2.00
C CYS A 449 -9.40 -8.87 2.08
N VAL A 450 -8.81 -9.98 2.50
CA VAL A 450 -9.50 -11.27 2.57
C VAL A 450 -9.25 -11.93 3.92
N VAL A 451 -10.31 -12.41 4.56
CA VAL A 451 -10.19 -13.19 5.80
C VAL A 451 -10.59 -14.64 5.56
N TYR A 452 -9.85 -15.54 6.18
CA TYR A 452 -9.94 -16.98 5.93
C TYR A 452 -10.35 -17.73 7.19
N ALA A 453 -11.31 -18.62 7.04
CA ALA A 453 -11.73 -19.55 8.08
C ALA A 453 -11.68 -20.97 7.54
N PHE A 454 -11.53 -21.92 8.43
CA PHE A 454 -11.39 -23.34 8.09
C PHE A 454 -12.35 -24.18 8.92
N GLY A 455 -12.30 -25.49 8.74
CA GLY A 455 -13.11 -26.41 9.52
C GLY A 455 -12.47 -27.78 9.71
N LEU A 456 -13.17 -28.62 10.43
CA LEU A 456 -12.85 -30.04 10.61
C LEU A 456 -13.96 -30.90 10.02
N ASN A 457 -13.60 -31.95 9.30
CA ASN A 457 -14.47 -32.99 8.77
C ASN A 457 -14.07 -34.34 9.40
N LEU A 458 -14.70 -34.70 10.50
CA LEU A 458 -14.39 -35.87 11.28
C LEU A 458 -15.37 -37.01 10.94
N ASN A 459 -14.84 -38.20 10.71
CA ASN A 459 -15.58 -39.44 10.58
C ASN A 459 -15.29 -40.37 11.76
N LYS A 460 -16.28 -40.55 12.64
CA LYS A 460 -16.20 -41.45 13.81
C LYS A 460 -16.65 -42.86 13.49
N THR A 461 -15.77 -43.83 13.70
CA THR A 461 -16.03 -45.23 13.44
C THR A 461 -15.68 -46.14 14.63
N PHE A 462 -16.13 -47.38 14.57
CA PHE A 462 -15.87 -48.40 15.59
C PHE A 462 -15.34 -49.70 14.95
N SER A 463 -14.45 -50.38 15.61
CA SER A 463 -13.70 -51.52 15.07
C SER A 463 -14.57 -52.72 14.61
N ASP A 464 -15.79 -52.88 15.15
CA ASP A 464 -16.74 -53.92 14.75
C ASP A 464 -17.96 -53.36 14.00
N GLY A 465 -17.97 -52.05 13.70
CA GLY A 465 -19.06 -51.38 12.99
C GLY A 465 -20.40 -51.32 13.74
N LYS A 466 -20.42 -51.62 15.06
CA LYS A 466 -21.64 -51.70 15.87
C LYS A 466 -21.82 -50.61 16.90
N GLY A 467 -20.79 -49.78 17.14
CA GLY A 467 -20.87 -48.69 18.09
C GLY A 467 -21.74 -47.53 17.56
N ASN A 468 -22.39 -46.84 18.47
CA ASN A 468 -23.17 -45.63 18.16
C ASN A 468 -22.29 -44.38 18.24
N ALA A 469 -22.02 -43.76 17.09
CA ALA A 469 -21.17 -42.59 16.99
C ALA A 469 -21.72 -41.34 17.73
N ALA A 470 -23.06 -41.24 17.84
CA ALA A 470 -23.69 -40.12 18.57
C ALA A 470 -23.43 -40.15 20.09
N LYS A 471 -22.86 -41.23 20.62
CA LYS A 471 -22.41 -41.30 22.03
C LYS A 471 -20.98 -40.89 22.24
N ALA A 472 -20.20 -40.73 21.16
CA ALA A 472 -18.89 -40.07 21.23
C ALA A 472 -19.05 -38.57 21.42
N ALA A 473 -18.13 -37.97 22.14
CA ALA A 473 -18.14 -36.55 22.37
C ALA A 473 -16.69 -36.01 22.39
N PHE A 474 -16.52 -34.82 21.88
CA PHE A 474 -15.22 -34.16 21.73
C PHE A 474 -15.24 -32.74 22.26
N THR A 475 -14.10 -32.25 22.72
CA THR A 475 -13.83 -30.82 22.92
C THR A 475 -12.67 -30.39 22.04
N LEU A 476 -12.68 -29.15 21.57
CA LEU A 476 -11.63 -28.55 20.73
C LEU A 476 -10.98 -27.39 21.50
N PHE A 477 -9.66 -27.45 21.65
CA PHE A 477 -8.86 -26.46 22.36
C PHE A 477 -7.84 -25.83 21.40
N ASN A 478 -7.90 -24.52 21.21
CA ASN A 478 -6.91 -23.75 20.49
C ASN A 478 -5.68 -23.55 21.39
N LYS A 479 -4.54 -24.08 20.97
CA LYS A 479 -3.30 -24.04 21.77
C LYS A 479 -2.51 -22.74 21.63
N ASP A 480 -2.69 -22.03 20.55
CA ASP A 480 -2.00 -20.77 20.33
C ASP A 480 -2.61 -19.65 21.19
N ASN A 481 -3.94 -19.60 21.22
CA ASN A 481 -4.70 -18.62 22.00
C ASN A 481 -5.09 -19.11 23.40
N GLN A 482 -4.81 -20.35 23.76
CA GLN A 482 -5.12 -20.98 25.06
C GLN A 482 -6.61 -20.92 25.42
N VAL A 483 -7.50 -21.15 24.44
CA VAL A 483 -8.96 -21.08 24.59
C VAL A 483 -9.65 -22.34 24.03
N TYR A 484 -10.81 -22.66 24.58
CA TYR A 484 -11.73 -23.68 24.03
C TYR A 484 -12.65 -23.03 23.01
N VAL A 485 -12.97 -23.80 21.98
CA VAL A 485 -13.94 -23.39 20.95
C VAL A 485 -15.36 -23.51 21.47
N VAL A 486 -16.15 -22.47 21.25
CA VAL A 486 -17.59 -22.44 21.51
C VAL A 486 -18.33 -22.40 20.18
N ALA A 487 -19.34 -23.27 20.02
CA ALA A 487 -20.06 -23.41 18.76
C ALA A 487 -21.53 -23.81 19.03
N GLU A 488 -22.39 -23.56 18.05
CA GLU A 488 -23.79 -23.99 18.06
C GLU A 488 -24.02 -25.12 17.02
N GLU A 489 -24.82 -26.09 17.41
CA GLU A 489 -25.22 -27.20 16.50
C GLU A 489 -26.35 -26.71 15.59
N ALA A 490 -26.13 -26.77 14.26
CA ALA A 490 -27.14 -26.43 13.27
C ALA A 490 -28.02 -27.63 12.90
N ALA A 491 -27.41 -28.78 12.64
CA ALA A 491 -28.10 -30.01 12.30
C ALA A 491 -27.12 -31.18 12.48
N GLY A 492 -27.61 -32.30 12.96
CA GLY A 492 -26.97 -33.62 13.11
C GLY A 492 -25.47 -33.72 12.92
N GLY A 493 -24.69 -33.27 13.90
CA GLY A 493 -23.23 -33.29 13.88
C GLY A 493 -22.57 -32.17 13.06
N THR A 494 -23.30 -31.12 12.68
CA THR A 494 -22.73 -29.93 12.05
C THR A 494 -22.78 -28.75 13.02
N TYR A 495 -21.65 -28.13 13.27
CA TYR A 495 -21.47 -27.02 14.21
C TYR A 495 -20.85 -25.82 13.51
N TYR A 496 -21.28 -24.60 13.92
CA TYR A 496 -20.67 -23.33 13.54
C TYR A 496 -20.10 -22.66 14.79
N VAL A 497 -18.84 -22.23 14.71
CA VAL A 497 -18.17 -21.54 15.81
C VAL A 497 -18.84 -20.20 16.07
N THR A 498 -19.09 -19.90 17.33
CA THR A 498 -19.74 -18.65 17.75
C THR A 498 -18.86 -17.79 18.66
N GLY A 499 -17.74 -18.38 19.14
CA GLY A 499 -16.79 -17.69 19.99
C GLY A 499 -15.79 -18.64 20.65
N LYS A 500 -15.10 -18.11 21.64
CA LYS A 500 -13.99 -18.74 22.36
C LYS A 500 -14.16 -18.54 23.86
N THR A 501 -13.66 -19.47 24.71
CA THR A 501 -13.68 -19.36 26.17
C THR A 501 -12.42 -19.96 26.78
N ASN A 502 -11.91 -19.37 27.83
CA ASN A 502 -10.83 -19.95 28.64
C ASN A 502 -11.30 -20.98 29.68
N MET A 503 -12.62 -21.15 29.83
CA MET A 503 -13.24 -22.05 30.82
C MET A 503 -13.65 -23.35 30.13
N LYS A 504 -13.04 -24.48 30.51
CA LYS A 504 -13.36 -25.79 29.95
C LYS A 504 -14.84 -26.18 30.10
N GLU A 505 -15.48 -25.75 31.15
CA GLU A 505 -16.88 -26.04 31.47
C GLU A 505 -17.86 -25.33 30.53
N GLN A 506 -17.40 -24.28 29.84
CA GLN A 506 -18.18 -23.53 28.83
C GLN A 506 -17.87 -23.98 27.41
N ALA A 507 -16.89 -24.89 27.23
CA ALA A 507 -16.53 -25.41 25.94
C ALA A 507 -17.70 -26.21 25.32
N THR A 508 -17.87 -26.09 24.01
CA THR A 508 -18.84 -26.93 23.30
C THR A 508 -18.42 -28.38 23.33
N ILE A 509 -19.37 -29.25 23.66
CA ILE A 509 -19.25 -30.70 23.56
C ILE A 509 -19.76 -31.12 22.19
N PHE A 510 -18.83 -31.34 21.25
CA PHE A 510 -19.13 -31.73 19.88
C PHE A 510 -19.52 -33.22 19.81
N LYS A 511 -20.68 -33.55 19.21
CA LYS A 511 -21.18 -34.89 19.05
C LYS A 511 -21.35 -35.23 17.56
N PRO A 512 -20.77 -36.31 17.06
CA PRO A 512 -21.06 -36.76 15.72
C PRO A 512 -22.54 -37.13 15.55
N ALA A 513 -23.03 -37.07 14.32
CA ALA A 513 -24.29 -37.72 13.94
C ALA A 513 -24.20 -39.25 14.12
N GLU A 514 -25.32 -39.93 14.09
CA GLU A 514 -25.35 -41.41 14.11
C GLU A 514 -24.56 -42.04 12.98
N SER A 515 -24.45 -41.38 11.84
CA SER A 515 -23.61 -41.77 10.70
C SER A 515 -22.11 -41.73 10.99
N GLY A 516 -21.69 -41.13 12.08
CA GLY A 516 -20.28 -40.85 12.43
C GLY A 516 -19.74 -39.54 11.95
N LYS A 517 -20.49 -38.78 11.16
CA LYS A 517 -20.06 -37.48 10.62
C LYS A 517 -20.11 -36.39 11.69
N LEU A 518 -19.02 -35.63 11.83
CA LEU A 518 -18.93 -34.42 12.63
C LEU A 518 -18.25 -33.34 11.81
N LEU A 519 -18.93 -32.21 11.60
CA LEU A 519 -18.39 -31.01 10.97
C LEU A 519 -18.28 -29.91 12.01
N ILE A 520 -17.10 -29.30 12.11
CA ILE A 520 -16.87 -28.09 12.91
C ILE A 520 -16.42 -27.04 11.93
N ASN A 521 -17.20 -25.97 11.73
CA ASN A 521 -16.95 -24.92 10.77
C ASN A 521 -16.52 -23.64 11.49
N GLY A 522 -15.63 -22.86 10.87
CA GLY A 522 -15.29 -21.51 11.32
C GLY A 522 -14.17 -21.47 12.37
N ILE A 523 -13.12 -22.24 12.23
CA ILE A 523 -11.88 -22.13 13.03
C ILE A 523 -10.79 -21.41 12.23
N GLU A 524 -9.93 -20.70 12.92
CA GLU A 524 -8.76 -20.01 12.34
C GLU A 524 -7.58 -20.95 12.06
N GLY A 525 -6.56 -20.46 11.36
CA GLY A 525 -5.34 -21.23 11.02
C GLY A 525 -4.36 -21.30 12.18
N ASP A 526 -4.60 -22.23 13.13
CA ASP A 526 -3.85 -22.38 14.38
C ASP A 526 -3.57 -23.85 14.71
N ASN A 527 -2.97 -24.07 15.88
CA ASN A 527 -2.74 -25.39 16.48
C ASN A 527 -3.88 -25.73 17.44
N TYR A 528 -4.52 -26.88 17.18
CA TYR A 528 -5.65 -27.36 17.98
C TYR A 528 -5.37 -28.70 18.63
N GLN A 529 -6.00 -28.94 19.77
CA GLN A 529 -6.09 -30.24 20.41
C GLN A 529 -7.53 -30.68 20.46
N LEU A 530 -7.86 -31.75 19.72
CA LEU A 530 -9.16 -32.41 19.76
C LEU A 530 -9.11 -33.52 20.80
N THR A 531 -9.92 -33.44 21.86
CA THR A 531 -9.95 -34.40 22.95
C THR A 531 -11.27 -35.14 22.96
N GLU A 532 -11.22 -36.48 22.89
CA GLU A 532 -12.41 -37.33 23.05
C GLU A 532 -12.78 -37.39 24.53
N CYS A 533 -13.97 -36.92 24.91
CA CYS A 533 -14.48 -36.89 26.28
C CYS A 533 -15.33 -38.09 26.65
N SER A 534 -16.00 -38.71 25.67
CA SER A 534 -16.80 -39.92 25.86
C SER A 534 -16.88 -40.74 24.58
N THR A 535 -17.23 -42.04 24.70
CA THR A 535 -17.49 -42.96 23.60
C THR A 535 -18.61 -43.91 23.94
N ASP A 536 -19.02 -44.77 23.00
CA ASP A 536 -20.06 -45.78 23.28
C ASP A 536 -19.54 -46.88 24.22
N ASN A 537 -20.45 -47.50 24.96
CA ASN A 537 -20.14 -48.53 25.95
C ASN A 537 -19.41 -49.73 25.31
N GLY A 538 -18.32 -50.17 25.95
CA GLY A 538 -17.55 -51.33 25.52
C GLY A 538 -16.44 -50.99 24.50
N TYR A 539 -16.26 -49.74 24.18
CA TYR A 539 -15.15 -49.26 23.34
C TYR A 539 -14.15 -48.42 24.13
N SER A 540 -12.90 -48.44 23.70
CA SER A 540 -11.84 -47.62 24.31
C SER A 540 -11.92 -46.20 23.85
N ILE A 541 -11.85 -45.25 24.79
CA ILE A 541 -11.67 -43.84 24.49
C ILE A 541 -10.22 -43.56 24.04
N LEU A 542 -10.00 -42.53 23.23
CA LEU A 542 -8.66 -42.08 22.89
C LEU A 542 -7.90 -41.66 24.16
N LYS A 543 -6.69 -42.18 24.32
CA LYS A 543 -5.85 -41.93 25.51
C LYS A 543 -5.33 -40.50 25.54
N GLU A 544 -5.00 -39.97 24.40
CA GLU A 544 -4.41 -38.62 24.22
C GLU A 544 -5.24 -37.81 23.23
N GLY A 545 -5.22 -36.50 23.36
CA GLY A 545 -5.86 -35.61 22.40
C GLY A 545 -5.09 -35.59 21.08
N ILE A 546 -5.81 -35.54 19.98
CA ILE A 546 -5.25 -35.41 18.61
C ILE A 546 -4.81 -33.98 18.37
N MET A 547 -3.57 -33.84 17.94
CA MET A 547 -3.03 -32.51 17.55
C MET A 547 -3.37 -32.23 16.08
N ILE A 548 -3.98 -31.11 15.83
CA ILE A 548 -4.36 -30.62 14.49
C ILE A 548 -3.68 -29.26 14.28
N THR A 549 -2.93 -29.13 13.22
CA THR A 549 -2.31 -27.87 12.83
C THR A 549 -2.85 -27.46 11.47
N ILE A 550 -3.37 -26.24 11.37
CA ILE A 550 -3.74 -25.61 10.10
C ILE A 550 -2.71 -24.53 9.83
N ASN A 551 -1.89 -24.77 8.81
CA ASN A 551 -0.87 -23.81 8.38
C ASN A 551 -1.40 -22.98 7.21
N SER A 552 -0.98 -21.72 7.14
CA SER A 552 -1.26 -20.83 6.04
C SER A 552 0.05 -20.36 5.41
N THR A 553 0.10 -20.37 4.09
CA THR A 553 1.21 -19.78 3.32
C THR A 553 0.66 -18.54 2.60
N THR A 554 1.32 -17.42 2.81
CA THR A 554 0.95 -16.15 2.17
C THR A 554 1.72 -15.99 0.87
N GLU A 555 1.01 -15.69 -0.20
CA GLU A 555 1.54 -15.34 -1.52
C GLU A 555 1.09 -13.91 -1.87
N THR A 556 2.05 -13.06 -2.23
CA THR A 556 1.75 -11.68 -2.63
C THR A 556 1.27 -11.64 -4.07
N ILE A 557 0.10 -11.05 -4.28
CA ILE A 557 -0.48 -10.78 -5.59
C ILE A 557 0.03 -9.43 -6.08
N ILE A 558 0.61 -9.42 -7.28
CA ILE A 558 1.07 -8.19 -7.93
C ILE A 558 0.07 -7.84 -9.03
N PRO A 559 -0.47 -6.61 -9.06
CA PRO A 559 -1.37 -6.18 -10.12
C PRO A 559 -0.74 -6.32 -11.50
N SER A 560 -1.52 -6.73 -12.47
CA SER A 560 -1.10 -6.85 -13.86
C SER A 560 -2.11 -6.22 -14.80
N VAL A 561 -1.64 -5.83 -15.98
CA VAL A 561 -2.50 -5.39 -17.08
C VAL A 561 -2.72 -6.55 -18.03
N ALA A 562 -3.97 -6.85 -18.33
CA ALA A 562 -4.33 -7.96 -19.21
C ALA A 562 -3.66 -7.83 -20.59
N GLY A 563 -3.02 -8.90 -21.03
CA GLY A 563 -2.38 -9.00 -22.35
C GLY A 563 -1.05 -8.27 -22.47
N THR A 564 -0.49 -7.73 -21.40
CA THR A 564 0.83 -7.10 -21.37
C THR A 564 1.77 -7.80 -20.39
N THR A 565 3.06 -7.66 -20.59
CA THR A 565 4.09 -8.26 -19.73
C THR A 565 5.29 -7.33 -19.57
N GLY A 566 5.98 -7.45 -18.44
CA GLY A 566 7.22 -6.74 -18.19
C GLY A 566 7.06 -5.21 -18.23
N LEU A 567 7.95 -4.56 -19.00
CA LEU A 567 7.97 -3.10 -19.09
C LEU A 567 6.70 -2.51 -19.73
N GLU A 568 6.09 -3.21 -20.69
CA GLU A 568 4.85 -2.77 -21.30
C GLU A 568 3.71 -2.75 -20.28
N ALA A 569 3.59 -3.80 -19.48
CA ALA A 569 2.62 -3.86 -18.40
C ALA A 569 2.87 -2.75 -17.39
N ALA A 570 4.10 -2.55 -16.96
CA ALA A 570 4.48 -1.48 -16.05
C ALA A 570 4.17 -0.09 -16.64
N THR A 571 4.45 0.12 -17.93
CA THR A 571 4.16 1.38 -18.61
C THR A 571 2.66 1.63 -18.66
N ASP A 572 1.88 0.67 -19.11
CA ASP A 572 0.44 0.81 -19.22
C ASP A 572 -0.23 0.97 -17.84
N ALA A 573 0.17 0.21 -16.85
CA ALA A 573 -0.31 0.34 -15.49
C ALA A 573 0.20 1.62 -14.80
N GLY A 574 1.45 1.99 -15.02
CA GLY A 574 2.07 3.18 -14.43
C GLY A 574 1.43 4.48 -14.88
N GLN A 575 0.94 4.53 -16.11
CA GLN A 575 0.18 5.68 -16.61
C GLN A 575 -1.12 5.89 -15.83
N ALA A 576 -1.61 4.86 -15.18
CA ALA A 576 -2.73 4.95 -14.26
C ALA A 576 -2.38 5.65 -12.94
N ILE A 577 -1.14 6.08 -12.75
CA ILE A 577 -0.75 7.00 -11.67
C ILE A 577 -0.51 6.30 -10.34
N ASN A 578 -1.19 5.21 -10.08
CA ASN A 578 -1.08 4.48 -8.83
C ASN A 578 -1.11 2.98 -9.15
N LYS A 579 -0.26 2.21 -8.51
CA LYS A 579 -0.19 0.75 -8.68
C LYS A 579 -1.48 0.03 -8.31
N ASN A 580 -2.32 0.65 -7.47
CA ASN A 580 -3.64 0.15 -7.11
C ASN A 580 -4.74 0.62 -8.07
N TYR A 581 -4.40 1.38 -9.11
CA TYR A 581 -5.37 1.88 -10.06
C TYR A 581 -5.76 0.79 -11.06
N ASN A 582 -6.99 0.32 -10.97
CA ASN A 582 -7.51 -0.75 -11.82
C ASN A 582 -8.88 -0.42 -12.42
N GLY A 583 -9.54 0.64 -11.98
CA GLY A 583 -10.92 0.92 -12.32
C GLY A 583 -11.10 1.79 -13.56
N GLY A 584 -10.20 2.71 -13.78
CA GLY A 584 -10.37 3.69 -14.84
C GLY A 584 -11.25 4.87 -14.42
N ILE A 585 -12.00 5.41 -15.36
CA ILE A 585 -12.80 6.62 -15.20
C ILE A 585 -14.27 6.25 -15.16
N VAL A 586 -15.00 6.78 -14.19
CA VAL A 586 -16.42 6.55 -14.02
C VAL A 586 -17.22 7.85 -14.22
N ASP A 587 -18.48 7.73 -14.63
CA ASP A 587 -19.43 8.84 -14.68
C ASP A 587 -20.06 9.12 -13.31
N ALA A 588 -21.05 10.02 -13.26
CA ALA A 588 -21.71 10.41 -12.03
C ALA A 588 -22.48 9.25 -11.36
N GLU A 589 -22.87 8.24 -12.12
CA GLU A 589 -23.55 7.03 -11.68
C GLU A 589 -22.59 5.93 -11.24
N GLY A 590 -21.24 6.16 -11.32
CA GLY A 590 -20.23 5.19 -10.98
C GLY A 590 -19.96 4.13 -12.04
N VAL A 591 -20.41 4.36 -13.28
CA VAL A 591 -20.20 3.46 -14.42
C VAL A 591 -18.86 3.78 -15.08
N ASN A 592 -18.04 2.77 -15.32
CA ASN A 592 -16.77 2.93 -16.04
C ASN A 592 -17.06 3.32 -17.50
N VAL A 593 -16.59 4.49 -17.91
CA VAL A 593 -16.82 5.05 -19.25
C VAL A 593 -15.57 5.08 -20.12
N SER A 594 -14.43 4.62 -19.61
CA SER A 594 -13.16 4.66 -20.33
C SER A 594 -13.19 3.89 -21.65
N GLU A 595 -13.85 2.73 -21.69
CA GLU A 595 -13.95 1.89 -22.88
C GLU A 595 -15.05 2.35 -23.85
N SER A 596 -16.21 2.77 -23.31
CA SER A 596 -17.39 3.05 -24.11
C SER A 596 -17.41 4.43 -24.77
N LYS A 597 -16.68 5.39 -24.21
CA LYS A 597 -16.71 6.79 -24.66
C LYS A 597 -15.36 7.30 -25.17
N GLY A 598 -14.34 6.43 -25.26
CA GLY A 598 -13.02 6.83 -25.70
C GLY A 598 -12.42 7.93 -24.82
N VAL A 599 -12.62 7.82 -23.50
CA VAL A 599 -12.17 8.82 -22.56
C VAL A 599 -10.64 8.76 -22.44
N GLN A 600 -9.99 9.86 -22.65
CA GLN A 600 -8.55 9.98 -22.87
C GLN A 600 -7.71 10.02 -21.60
N ARG A 601 -8.32 9.98 -20.42
CA ARG A 601 -7.56 10.06 -19.16
C ARG A 601 -6.70 8.82 -18.86
N LEU A 602 -7.03 7.69 -19.47
CA LEU A 602 -6.23 6.47 -19.42
C LEU A 602 -5.24 6.34 -20.60
N GLU A 603 -5.00 7.42 -21.31
CA GLU A 603 -3.98 7.49 -22.35
C GLU A 603 -2.74 8.19 -21.80
N ASN A 604 -1.57 7.68 -22.15
CA ASN A 604 -0.32 8.37 -21.87
C ASN A 604 -0.08 9.52 -22.88
N ALA A 605 0.97 10.31 -22.68
CA ALA A 605 1.32 11.43 -23.54
C ALA A 605 1.58 11.01 -25.01
N ASN A 606 1.82 9.73 -25.29
CA ASN A 606 1.99 9.16 -26.63
C ASN A 606 0.67 8.65 -27.23
N GLY A 607 -0.46 8.91 -26.61
CA GLY A 607 -1.76 8.47 -27.07
C GLY A 607 -2.03 6.96 -26.91
N ARG A 608 -1.25 6.27 -26.09
CA ARG A 608 -1.46 4.84 -25.80
C ARG A 608 -2.53 4.68 -24.72
N THR A 609 -3.58 3.93 -25.02
CA THR A 609 -4.60 3.58 -24.04
C THR A 609 -3.99 2.70 -22.96
N ILE A 610 -4.22 3.07 -21.69
CA ILE A 610 -3.79 2.31 -20.52
C ILE A 610 -4.81 1.19 -20.29
N GLY A 611 -4.32 -0.04 -20.24
CA GLY A 611 -5.15 -1.20 -19.92
C GLY A 611 -5.67 -1.15 -18.48
N LYS A 612 -6.83 -1.77 -18.27
CA LYS A 612 -7.36 -2.02 -16.93
C LYS A 612 -6.53 -3.11 -16.26
N THR A 613 -6.19 -2.94 -14.99
CA THR A 613 -5.58 -4.01 -14.19
C THR A 613 -6.63 -5.06 -13.83
N ASP A 614 -6.26 -6.33 -13.94
CA ASP A 614 -7.17 -7.43 -13.61
C ASP A 614 -7.10 -7.83 -12.14
N MET A 615 -6.09 -7.36 -11.44
CA MET A 615 -5.78 -7.77 -10.07
C MET A 615 -5.47 -6.55 -9.21
N TYR A 616 -5.78 -6.64 -7.93
CA TYR A 616 -5.34 -5.72 -6.90
C TYR A 616 -3.99 -6.17 -6.35
N GLU A 617 -3.23 -5.26 -5.76
CA GLU A 617 -2.06 -5.61 -4.95
C GLU A 617 -2.54 -6.09 -3.58
N GLY A 618 -2.04 -7.24 -3.14
CA GLY A 618 -2.42 -7.80 -1.85
C GLY A 618 -1.83 -9.18 -1.64
N ASP A 619 -2.26 -9.82 -0.58
CA ASP A 619 -1.83 -11.16 -0.22
C ASP A 619 -2.99 -12.16 -0.35
N LYS A 620 -2.65 -13.38 -0.68
CA LYS A 620 -3.54 -14.55 -0.71
C LYS A 620 -3.00 -15.61 0.24
N ILE A 621 -3.90 -16.30 0.91
CA ILE A 621 -3.53 -17.44 1.75
C ILE A 621 -3.89 -18.76 1.04
N SER A 622 -2.95 -19.69 1.06
CA SER A 622 -3.19 -21.10 0.75
C SER A 622 -2.97 -21.95 2.00
N ALA A 623 -3.96 -22.81 2.33
CA ALA A 623 -3.92 -23.60 3.54
C ALA A 623 -3.35 -25.01 3.30
N SER A 624 -2.71 -25.53 4.33
CA SER A 624 -2.35 -26.95 4.48
C SER A 624 -2.57 -27.38 5.92
N ALA A 625 -2.72 -28.68 6.15
CA ALA A 625 -2.96 -29.19 7.49
C ALA A 625 -2.10 -30.39 7.82
N SER A 626 -1.84 -30.60 9.12
CA SER A 626 -1.27 -31.84 9.64
C SER A 626 -2.05 -32.32 10.86
N VAL A 627 -2.06 -33.63 11.06
CA VAL A 627 -2.65 -34.31 12.21
C VAL A 627 -1.55 -35.15 12.88
N ASP A 628 -1.28 -34.89 14.16
CA ASP A 628 -0.19 -35.46 14.92
C ASP A 628 1.17 -35.39 14.19
N GLY A 629 1.40 -34.26 13.47
CA GLY A 629 2.62 -33.99 12.71
C GLY A 629 2.72 -34.73 11.36
N ILE A 630 1.66 -35.38 10.91
CA ILE A 630 1.56 -36.03 9.59
C ILE A 630 0.65 -35.18 8.71
N ASP A 631 1.08 -34.92 7.48
CA ASP A 631 0.26 -34.18 6.50
C ASP A 631 -1.12 -34.78 6.36
N ALA A 632 -2.13 -33.95 6.47
CA ALA A 632 -3.53 -34.35 6.40
C ALA A 632 -4.21 -33.73 5.17
N ALA A 633 -5.02 -34.52 4.48
CA ALA A 633 -5.81 -34.02 3.37
C ALA A 633 -6.90 -33.07 3.88
N MET A 634 -7.10 -31.99 3.16
CA MET A 634 -8.24 -31.09 3.35
C MET A 634 -9.29 -31.35 2.27
N SER A 635 -10.56 -31.23 2.63
CA SER A 635 -11.70 -31.36 1.71
C SER A 635 -12.23 -29.97 1.35
N ASP A 636 -12.81 -29.91 0.16
CA ASP A 636 -13.46 -28.72 -0.35
C ASP A 636 -14.84 -28.52 0.31
N ALA A 637 -15.32 -27.28 0.29
CA ALA A 637 -16.65 -26.89 0.70
C ALA A 637 -17.18 -25.75 -0.15
N ASP A 638 -18.40 -25.88 -0.62
CA ASP A 638 -19.14 -24.83 -1.36
C ASP A 638 -18.36 -24.22 -2.53
N GLY A 639 -17.47 -25.02 -3.16
CA GLY A 639 -16.62 -24.60 -4.28
C GLY A 639 -15.23 -24.11 -3.88
N SER A 640 -15.01 -23.78 -2.61
CA SER A 640 -13.69 -23.38 -2.09
C SER A 640 -12.84 -24.60 -1.76
N VAL A 641 -11.57 -24.58 -2.15
CA VAL A 641 -10.61 -25.67 -1.86
C VAL A 641 -10.02 -25.53 -0.46
N ASN A 642 -9.48 -26.62 0.06
CA ASN A 642 -8.83 -26.69 1.38
C ASN A 642 -9.68 -26.14 2.54
N ALA A 643 -10.98 -26.41 2.51
CA ALA A 643 -11.92 -25.85 3.48
C ALA A 643 -11.90 -26.56 4.85
N ARG A 644 -11.75 -27.90 4.86
CA ARG A 644 -11.85 -28.70 6.11
C ARG A 644 -10.77 -29.75 6.20
N VAL A 645 -10.12 -29.87 7.36
CA VAL A 645 -9.18 -30.97 7.68
C VAL A 645 -9.93 -32.25 7.85
N ASN A 646 -9.54 -33.32 7.14
CA ASN A 646 -10.16 -34.63 7.22
C ASN A 646 -9.56 -35.46 8.36
N LEU A 647 -10.41 -35.99 9.21
CA LEU A 647 -10.06 -36.81 10.37
C LEU A 647 -10.85 -38.10 10.39
N ASN A 648 -10.17 -39.24 10.61
CA ASN A 648 -10.83 -40.53 10.84
C ASN A 648 -10.47 -41.02 12.24
N ILE A 649 -11.48 -41.17 13.10
CA ILE A 649 -11.29 -41.60 14.48
C ILE A 649 -11.97 -42.95 14.67
N LEU A 650 -11.15 -43.97 14.99
CA LEU A 650 -11.58 -45.34 15.23
C LEU A 650 -11.45 -45.69 16.71
N ASN A 651 -12.57 -46.07 17.36
CA ASN A 651 -12.50 -46.65 18.69
C ASN A 651 -12.59 -48.17 18.61
N SER A 652 -11.67 -48.82 19.32
CA SER A 652 -11.59 -50.30 19.34
C SER A 652 -12.41 -50.86 20.48
N LYS A 653 -13.01 -52.02 20.24
CA LYS A 653 -13.71 -52.73 21.26
C LYS A 653 -12.70 -53.30 22.29
N THR A 654 -13.03 -53.17 23.55
CA THR A 654 -12.24 -53.80 24.62
C THR A 654 -12.36 -55.31 24.58
N PHE A 655 -11.35 -56.00 25.11
CA PHE A 655 -11.36 -57.47 25.18
C PHE A 655 -12.52 -57.93 26.07
N LEU A 656 -13.44 -58.69 25.48
CA LEU A 656 -14.52 -59.28 26.25
C LEU A 656 -13.96 -60.41 27.08
N LEU A 657 -14.09 -60.34 28.41
CA LEU A 657 -13.82 -61.47 29.27
C LEU A 657 -14.73 -62.61 28.86
N PRO A 658 -14.21 -63.84 28.72
CA PRO A 658 -15.05 -64.95 28.45
C PRO A 658 -16.14 -65.04 29.53
N GLN A 659 -17.39 -65.16 29.13
CA GLN A 659 -18.48 -65.38 30.08
C GLN A 659 -18.22 -66.78 30.78
N THR A 660 -17.70 -66.72 32.02
CA THR A 660 -17.54 -67.88 32.88
C THR A 660 -18.91 -68.27 33.36
N GLY A 661 -19.64 -68.97 32.55
CA GLY A 661 -21.04 -69.36 32.82
C GLY A 661 -21.80 -69.86 31.58
N GLY A 662 -21.15 -69.69 30.40
CA GLY A 662 -21.73 -70.19 29.14
C GLY A 662 -21.77 -71.76 29.06
N THR A 663 -22.41 -72.29 28.02
CA THR A 663 -22.62 -73.73 27.73
C THR A 663 -21.42 -74.65 27.98
N GLY A 664 -20.19 -74.14 28.03
CA GLY A 664 -18.97 -74.85 28.38
C GLY A 664 -18.94 -75.36 29.84
N LEU A 665 -19.50 -74.64 30.78
CA LEU A 665 -19.56 -75.06 32.20
C LEU A 665 -20.59 -76.16 32.37
N TYR A 666 -21.74 -76.05 31.70
CA TYR A 666 -22.74 -77.11 31.68
C TYR A 666 -22.20 -78.35 30.99
N ALA A 667 -21.52 -78.27 29.89
CA ALA A 667 -20.90 -79.41 29.21
C ALA A 667 -19.82 -80.07 30.10
N ALA A 668 -18.95 -79.29 30.77
CA ALA A 668 -17.96 -79.86 31.71
C ALA A 668 -18.60 -80.48 32.94
N THR A 669 -19.68 -79.93 33.46
CA THR A 669 -20.42 -80.52 34.58
C THR A 669 -21.12 -81.80 34.17
N ILE A 670 -21.73 -81.90 33.01
CA ILE A 670 -22.34 -83.09 32.45
C ILE A 670 -21.30 -84.16 32.17
N ILE A 671 -20.19 -83.87 31.56
CA ILE A 671 -19.08 -84.77 31.30
C ILE A 671 -18.49 -85.26 32.62
N GLY A 672 -18.33 -84.44 33.60
CA GLY A 672 -17.86 -84.78 34.95
C GLY A 672 -18.86 -85.81 35.64
N ALA A 673 -20.15 -85.53 35.57
CA ALA A 673 -21.18 -86.36 36.14
C ALA A 673 -21.24 -87.73 35.43
N ILE A 674 -21.12 -87.79 34.10
CA ILE A 674 -21.04 -89.02 33.32
C ILE A 674 -19.76 -89.83 33.68
N ALA A 675 -18.60 -89.15 33.82
CA ALA A 675 -17.35 -89.82 34.22
C ALA A 675 -17.44 -90.43 35.64
N ILE A 676 -18.06 -89.74 36.60
CA ILE A 676 -18.32 -90.22 37.96
C ILE A 676 -19.30 -91.42 37.89
N GLY A 677 -20.37 -91.28 37.12
CA GLY A 677 -21.36 -92.40 36.92
C GLY A 677 -20.72 -93.61 36.30
N LEU A 678 -19.90 -93.51 35.30
CA LEU A 678 -19.15 -94.62 34.69
C LEU A 678 -18.10 -95.15 35.64
N GLY A 679 -17.45 -94.36 36.44
CA GLY A 679 -16.53 -94.76 37.51
C GLY A 679 -17.23 -95.63 38.56
N PHE A 680 -18.43 -95.23 38.96
CA PHE A 680 -19.30 -96.06 39.88
C PHE A 680 -19.73 -97.37 39.30
N VAL A 681 -20.13 -97.40 38.02
CA VAL A 681 -20.50 -98.60 37.33
C VAL A 681 -19.31 -99.58 37.14
N LEU A 682 -18.15 -99.04 36.81
CA LEU A 682 -16.91 -99.85 36.68
C LEU A 682 -16.40 -100.40 38.01
N THR A 683 -16.51 -99.61 39.08
CA THR A 683 -16.14 -100.10 40.45
C THR A 683 -17.13 -101.16 40.97
N ARG A 684 -18.41 -101.07 40.67
CA ARG A 684 -19.43 -102.11 40.97
C ARG A 684 -19.16 -103.39 40.23
N LYS A 685 -18.80 -103.28 38.91
CA LYS A 685 -18.45 -104.52 38.13
C LYS A 685 -17.19 -105.19 38.60
N LYS A 686 -16.20 -104.52 39.18
CA LYS A 686 -15.01 -105.10 39.78
C LYS A 686 -15.31 -105.83 41.12
N ARG A 687 -16.31 -105.35 41.90
CA ARG A 687 -16.72 -105.99 43.16
C ARG A 687 -17.61 -107.28 42.95
N GLN A 688 -18.15 -107.52 41.76
CA GLN A 688 -18.88 -108.72 41.44
C GLN A 688 -18.02 -109.82 40.79
N ARG A 689 -16.68 -109.53 40.60
CA ARG A 689 -15.74 -110.58 40.03
C ARG A 689 -14.55 -110.88 41.00
N ALA A 690 -14.68 -110.55 42.29
CA ALA A 690 -13.75 -110.97 43.33
C ALA A 690 -14.49 -111.89 44.33
#